data_25dbd10412ec33f57c9b9bdd97020053
#
_entry.id   25dbd10412ec33f57c9b9bdd97020053
#
_cell.length_a   1.000
_cell.length_b   1.000
_cell.length_c   1.000
_cell.angle_alpha   90.00
_cell.angle_beta   90.00
_cell.angle_gamma   90.00
#
_symmetry.space_group_name_H-M   'P 1'
#
loop_
_entity.id
_entity.type
_entity.pdbx_description
1 polymer ?
#
loop_
_entity_poly.entity_id
_entity_poly.type
_entity_poly.pdbx_seq_one_letter_code
_entity_poly.pdbx_strand_id
1 'polypeptide(L)'
;MNRFTLALRLLWRDSRSGELTILVLALIIAVTSSTAISLFADRLQRTMTVQAADFLAADLVISSTAPIPDLWLAKANQLKLIQAQTVEFSSVLMENDELLLAGVKSVSALYPLRGHLKTTTSDYLDETSVDKGPDPSTAWVDKRVLSALKLKLGDPLTVGEKKLAVSRIITYEPDKRGDFYSFSPRVMINQQDLEATGVIQPGSHVHYFFQFSGDSKSLAAFNRWVKPQLNPSQRLMDIHEDRPELGSALERAERYLGLSSIVVILIAGVAIAMATRRYTERHFNTTAILRCLGCRQREILWLYSCQFVVLGLLASAIGCLLGWFAQEALFHLLRNLLPAQVANPGLLAVFFGFITGMVILLGFALPPILRLKQVSALRVLRRDLEPLPSSAWLIYGLAVCLMSVLIWRYTDDIKMTAVIIGVGLLALLLLGLLVYGLLIMSRRLLPHMSLIWRFGLQGLFRNSRGSVSQILAFSMTLVAMVLSFTVRTDLLDNWHKQLPEHAPNHFALNIFPDQQQTFQKELEQQQIVGSRFYPVVRGRLVEINQTPVQQIVSKDTQGEGATHRELSLTWSKDLPEDNKITAGHWWQSDRAGLVSVEQKLAKSLKIKVGDKLTFTVGSEQFEATVSSLRDLQWDTMKPNFYMIFSPGTLENYPSTFITSFYLPESRKNFLNELIKKFPSTTLLEVDLILQQFKTILTQLTAAINYLLYFALLAGFTVLFAAVYSTLDDRIYDGALMRTLGANRAFLRKTHLIEFTLLGLISGLLAVLISEIILYTLYTQVMHMEYMPNIYLWVVLPLIGALFVGLAGYWGVRDVVNKSPLLVLREL
;
A
#
# COMPACT_ATOMS: atom_id res chain seq x y z
N MET A 1 -41.73 34.12 -8.27
CA MET A 1 -40.36 33.85 -8.62
C MET A 1 -40.04 32.40 -8.23
N ASN A 2 -39.51 31.62 -9.13
CA ASN A 2 -39.26 30.21 -8.84
C ASN A 2 -38.19 30.10 -7.74
N ARG A 3 -38.38 29.29 -6.69
CA ARG A 3 -37.51 29.18 -5.52
C ARG A 3 -36.05 28.82 -5.92
N PHE A 4 -35.94 28.07 -7.00
CA PHE A 4 -34.62 27.66 -7.57
C PHE A 4 -33.88 28.86 -8.18
N THR A 5 -34.60 29.74 -8.92
CA THR A 5 -33.98 30.95 -9.49
C THR A 5 -33.52 31.94 -8.41
N LEU A 6 -34.27 32.00 -7.28
CA LEU A 6 -33.84 32.79 -6.12
C LEU A 6 -32.58 32.22 -5.49
N ALA A 7 -32.51 30.89 -5.30
CA ALA A 7 -31.30 30.25 -4.77
C ALA A 7 -30.07 30.52 -5.63
N LEU A 8 -30.20 30.42 -6.95
CA LEU A 8 -29.07 30.70 -7.88
C LEU A 8 -28.65 32.18 -7.88
N ARG A 9 -29.59 33.11 -7.80
CA ARG A 9 -29.25 34.54 -7.70
C ARG A 9 -28.52 34.90 -6.42
N LEU A 10 -28.93 34.31 -5.29
CA LEU A 10 -28.25 34.47 -4.01
C LEU A 10 -26.86 33.84 -4.06
N LEU A 11 -26.75 32.63 -4.61
CA LEU A 11 -25.45 31.96 -4.78
C LEU A 11 -24.48 32.81 -5.62
N TRP A 12 -24.95 33.39 -6.73
CA TRP A 12 -24.13 34.27 -7.59
C TRP A 12 -23.67 35.52 -6.85
N ARG A 13 -24.55 36.13 -6.06
CA ARG A 13 -24.21 37.28 -5.25
C ARG A 13 -23.18 36.94 -4.19
N ASP A 14 -23.38 35.82 -3.44
CA ASP A 14 -22.51 35.40 -2.35
C ASP A 14 -21.16 34.90 -2.86
N SER A 15 -21.08 34.35 -4.08
CA SER A 15 -19.81 33.99 -4.73
C SER A 15 -18.98 35.23 -5.10
N ARG A 16 -19.63 36.32 -5.54
CA ARG A 16 -18.95 37.62 -5.86
C ARG A 16 -18.45 38.36 -4.62
N SER A 17 -19.09 38.17 -3.47
CA SER A 17 -18.64 38.77 -2.19
C SER A 17 -17.42 38.07 -1.60
N GLY A 18 -16.97 36.95 -2.17
CA GLY A 18 -15.83 36.14 -1.69
C GLY A 18 -16.14 35.27 -0.45
N GLU A 19 -17.40 35.26 0.03
CA GLU A 19 -17.79 34.52 1.23
C GLU A 19 -17.68 33.00 1.06
N LEU A 20 -17.92 32.50 -0.15
CA LEU A 20 -17.87 31.08 -0.48
C LEU A 20 -16.49 30.62 -0.99
N THR A 21 -15.54 31.53 -1.22
CA THR A 21 -14.25 31.20 -1.87
C THR A 21 -13.46 30.14 -1.11
N ILE A 22 -13.34 30.26 0.20
CA ILE A 22 -12.59 29.31 1.03
C ILE A 22 -13.27 27.92 1.03
N LEU A 23 -14.60 27.91 1.10
CA LEU A 23 -15.38 26.67 1.06
C LEU A 23 -15.22 25.96 -0.28
N VAL A 24 -15.37 26.70 -1.39
CA VAL A 24 -15.18 26.16 -2.75
C VAL A 24 -13.77 25.62 -2.92
N LEU A 25 -12.76 26.38 -2.49
CA LEU A 25 -11.35 26.00 -2.60
C LEU A 25 -11.06 24.73 -1.77
N ALA A 26 -11.56 24.67 -0.54
CA ALA A 26 -11.40 23.48 0.31
C ALA A 26 -12.07 22.23 -0.31
N LEU A 27 -13.27 22.41 -0.88
CA LEU A 27 -13.98 21.31 -1.54
C LEU A 27 -13.27 20.87 -2.81
N ILE A 28 -12.80 21.80 -3.64
CA ILE A 28 -12.04 21.50 -4.85
C ILE A 28 -10.76 20.72 -4.48
N ILE A 29 -9.98 21.17 -3.50
CA ILE A 29 -8.76 20.48 -3.06
C ILE A 29 -9.06 19.07 -2.57
N ALA A 30 -10.11 18.89 -1.74
CA ALA A 30 -10.51 17.59 -1.25
C ALA A 30 -10.88 16.63 -2.37
N VAL A 31 -11.73 17.09 -3.31
CA VAL A 31 -12.18 16.28 -4.44
C VAL A 31 -11.04 16.01 -5.42
N THR A 32 -10.19 17.01 -5.71
CA THR A 32 -8.99 16.84 -6.56
C THR A 32 -8.07 15.77 -5.99
N SER A 33 -7.75 15.87 -4.70
CA SER A 33 -6.90 14.88 -4.01
C SER A 33 -7.53 13.48 -4.04
N SER A 34 -8.78 13.35 -3.60
CA SER A 34 -9.48 12.06 -3.57
C SER A 34 -9.60 11.43 -4.97
N THR A 35 -9.93 12.23 -5.99
CA THR A 35 -10.06 11.76 -7.37
C THR A 35 -8.70 11.38 -7.96
N ALA A 36 -7.67 12.20 -7.76
CA ALA A 36 -6.31 11.91 -8.25
C ALA A 36 -5.78 10.61 -7.66
N ILE A 37 -5.99 10.39 -6.36
CA ILE A 37 -5.57 9.17 -5.65
C ILE A 37 -6.33 7.96 -6.16
N SER A 38 -7.67 8.06 -6.25
CA SER A 38 -8.51 6.95 -6.72
C SER A 38 -8.18 6.55 -8.16
N LEU A 39 -7.95 7.53 -9.05
CA LEU A 39 -7.55 7.28 -10.43
C LEU A 39 -6.14 6.70 -10.52
N PHE A 40 -5.21 7.21 -9.70
CA PHE A 40 -3.85 6.71 -9.66
C PHE A 40 -3.81 5.26 -9.17
N ALA A 41 -4.49 4.96 -8.08
CA ALA A 41 -4.56 3.61 -7.51
C ALA A 41 -5.23 2.62 -8.50
N ASP A 42 -6.38 2.97 -9.10
CA ASP A 42 -7.07 2.13 -10.09
C ASP A 42 -6.19 1.87 -11.32
N ARG A 43 -5.52 2.91 -11.82
CA ARG A 43 -4.63 2.80 -12.99
C ARG A 43 -3.37 1.98 -12.69
N LEU A 44 -2.77 2.19 -11.52
CA LEU A 44 -1.62 1.43 -11.05
C LEU A 44 -1.97 -0.05 -10.88
N GLN A 45 -3.10 -0.35 -10.21
CA GLN A 45 -3.59 -1.70 -10.01
C GLN A 45 -3.84 -2.41 -11.35
N ARG A 46 -4.50 -1.76 -12.30
CA ARG A 46 -4.73 -2.31 -13.65
C ARG A 46 -3.43 -2.55 -14.40
N THR A 47 -2.49 -1.62 -14.32
CA THR A 47 -1.17 -1.77 -14.96
C THR A 47 -0.41 -2.94 -14.35
N MET A 48 -0.43 -3.06 -13.03
CA MET A 48 0.19 -4.19 -12.33
C MET A 48 -0.51 -5.52 -12.62
N THR A 49 -1.84 -5.54 -12.74
CA THR A 49 -2.58 -6.74 -13.15
C THR A 49 -2.18 -7.18 -14.56
N VAL A 50 -1.99 -6.24 -15.49
CA VAL A 50 -1.51 -6.55 -16.85
C VAL A 50 -0.08 -7.10 -16.81
N GLN A 51 0.83 -6.44 -16.07
CA GLN A 51 2.20 -6.94 -15.90
C GLN A 51 2.25 -8.32 -15.24
N ALA A 52 1.36 -8.54 -14.31
CA ALA A 52 1.22 -9.82 -13.64
C ALA A 52 0.76 -10.94 -14.57
N ALA A 53 -0.17 -10.63 -15.48
CA ALA A 53 -0.56 -11.55 -16.52
C ALA A 53 0.63 -11.91 -17.44
N ASP A 54 1.55 -10.94 -17.66
CA ASP A 54 2.80 -11.22 -18.39
C ASP A 54 3.67 -12.25 -17.64
N PHE A 55 3.73 -12.22 -16.31
CA PHE A 55 4.48 -13.19 -15.50
C PHE A 55 3.83 -14.57 -15.41
N LEU A 56 2.54 -14.66 -15.66
CA LEU A 56 1.83 -15.94 -15.73
C LEU A 56 1.77 -16.49 -17.16
N ALA A 57 2.28 -15.73 -18.13
CA ALA A 57 2.10 -15.96 -19.56
C ALA A 57 0.62 -16.05 -19.98
N ALA A 58 -0.32 -15.61 -19.12
CA ALA A 58 -1.77 -15.66 -19.35
C ALA A 58 -2.51 -14.76 -18.34
N ASP A 59 -3.79 -14.49 -18.59
CA ASP A 59 -4.65 -13.75 -17.63
C ASP A 59 -5.18 -14.66 -16.49
N LEU A 60 -5.31 -15.95 -16.76
CA LEU A 60 -5.78 -16.97 -15.81
C LEU A 60 -5.10 -18.30 -16.10
N VAL A 61 -4.63 -19.00 -15.08
CA VAL A 61 -3.98 -20.31 -15.23
C VAL A 61 -4.63 -21.33 -14.30
N ILE A 62 -4.90 -22.52 -14.83
CA ILE A 62 -5.28 -23.69 -14.03
C ILE A 62 -4.10 -24.63 -14.00
N SER A 63 -3.52 -24.85 -12.82
CA SER A 63 -2.49 -25.87 -12.59
C SER A 63 -3.15 -27.18 -12.18
N SER A 64 -2.70 -28.29 -12.76
CA SER A 64 -3.23 -29.62 -12.48
C SER A 64 -2.13 -30.68 -12.62
N THR A 65 -2.23 -31.77 -11.88
CA THR A 65 -1.37 -32.95 -12.03
C THR A 65 -1.88 -33.93 -13.08
N ALA A 66 -3.05 -33.67 -13.66
CA ALA A 66 -3.66 -34.45 -14.73
C ALA A 66 -4.34 -33.53 -15.75
N PRO A 67 -4.61 -34.00 -16.97
CA PRO A 67 -5.39 -33.22 -17.94
C PRO A 67 -6.75 -32.80 -17.35
N ILE A 68 -7.19 -31.57 -17.70
CA ILE A 68 -8.51 -31.09 -17.27
C ILE A 68 -9.62 -31.65 -18.17
N PRO A 69 -10.88 -31.69 -17.68
CA PRO A 69 -12.00 -32.16 -18.48
C PRO A 69 -12.22 -31.33 -19.74
N ASP A 70 -12.49 -31.97 -20.90
CA ASP A 70 -12.78 -31.29 -22.17
C ASP A 70 -13.95 -30.29 -22.06
N LEU A 71 -14.88 -30.55 -21.16
CA LEU A 71 -15.99 -29.63 -20.84
C LEU A 71 -15.49 -28.23 -20.45
N TRP A 72 -14.37 -28.13 -19.74
CA TRP A 72 -13.80 -26.84 -19.33
C TRP A 72 -13.20 -26.09 -20.52
N LEU A 73 -12.51 -26.80 -21.41
CA LEU A 73 -11.99 -26.23 -22.66
C LEU A 73 -13.12 -25.79 -23.59
N ALA A 74 -14.19 -26.57 -23.69
CA ALA A 74 -15.37 -26.22 -24.44
C ALA A 74 -16.08 -24.98 -23.87
N LYS A 75 -16.16 -24.88 -22.54
CA LYS A 75 -16.72 -23.70 -21.87
C LYS A 75 -15.88 -22.44 -22.07
N ALA A 76 -14.57 -22.55 -22.04
CA ALA A 76 -13.66 -21.44 -22.34
C ALA A 76 -13.82 -20.98 -23.80
N ASN A 77 -13.96 -21.91 -24.76
CA ASN A 77 -14.25 -21.59 -26.15
C ASN A 77 -15.61 -20.89 -26.33
N GLN A 78 -16.66 -21.36 -25.62
CA GLN A 78 -17.97 -20.71 -25.61
C GLN A 78 -17.90 -19.24 -25.14
N LEU A 79 -17.01 -18.97 -24.19
CA LEU A 79 -16.76 -17.62 -23.67
C LEU A 79 -15.73 -16.84 -24.51
N LYS A 80 -15.30 -17.38 -25.66
CA LYS A 80 -14.31 -16.79 -26.57
C LYS A 80 -12.95 -16.50 -25.91
N LEU A 81 -12.54 -17.33 -24.96
CA LEU A 81 -11.21 -17.24 -24.37
C LEU A 81 -10.18 -17.91 -25.28
N ILE A 82 -9.04 -17.25 -25.45
CA ILE A 82 -7.86 -17.83 -26.11
C ILE A 82 -7.22 -18.81 -25.13
N GLN A 83 -6.76 -19.96 -25.59
CA GLN A 83 -6.26 -21.03 -24.75
C GLN A 83 -4.85 -21.42 -25.20
N ALA A 84 -3.99 -21.67 -24.22
CA ALA A 84 -2.71 -22.32 -24.42
C ALA A 84 -2.51 -23.38 -23.31
N GLN A 85 -1.67 -24.35 -23.59
CA GLN A 85 -1.31 -25.39 -22.65
C GLN A 85 0.19 -25.51 -22.55
N THR A 86 0.68 -25.67 -21.34
CA THR A 86 2.06 -26.09 -21.12
C THR A 86 2.10 -27.33 -20.23
N VAL A 87 3.08 -28.17 -20.47
CA VAL A 87 3.31 -29.42 -19.71
C VAL A 87 4.75 -29.42 -19.23
N GLU A 88 4.94 -29.48 -17.93
CA GLU A 88 6.27 -29.46 -17.31
C GLU A 88 6.58 -30.79 -16.62
N PHE A 89 7.78 -31.32 -16.87
CA PHE A 89 8.29 -32.54 -16.26
C PHE A 89 9.82 -32.49 -16.20
N SER A 90 10.42 -33.35 -15.35
CA SER A 90 11.87 -33.53 -15.34
C SER A 90 12.28 -34.74 -16.18
N SER A 91 13.36 -34.60 -16.92
CA SER A 91 13.94 -35.68 -17.70
C SER A 91 15.46 -35.70 -17.58
N VAL A 92 16.04 -36.87 -17.58
CA VAL A 92 17.49 -37.01 -17.66
C VAL A 92 17.86 -37.01 -19.16
N LEU A 93 18.63 -36.03 -19.56
CA LEU A 93 19.16 -35.88 -20.90
C LEU A 93 20.54 -36.56 -20.96
N MET A 94 20.83 -37.26 -22.02
CA MET A 94 22.11 -37.94 -22.25
C MET A 94 22.61 -37.66 -23.67
N GLU A 95 23.72 -36.94 -23.76
CA GLU A 95 24.40 -36.65 -25.03
C GLU A 95 25.91 -36.59 -24.77
N ASN A 96 26.73 -37.05 -25.74
CA ASN A 96 28.19 -37.03 -25.67
C ASN A 96 28.76 -37.68 -24.38
N ASP A 97 28.14 -38.76 -23.90
CA ASP A 97 28.47 -39.46 -22.65
C ASP A 97 28.32 -38.61 -21.35
N GLU A 98 27.65 -37.45 -21.46
CA GLU A 98 27.31 -36.58 -20.32
C GLU A 98 25.83 -36.75 -19.97
N LEU A 99 25.54 -36.73 -18.65
CA LEU A 99 24.17 -36.81 -18.12
C LEU A 99 23.77 -35.50 -17.47
N LEU A 100 22.55 -35.03 -17.74
CA LEU A 100 22.02 -33.82 -17.18
C LEU A 100 20.55 -33.98 -16.80
N LEU A 101 20.19 -33.75 -15.56
CA LEU A 101 18.78 -33.61 -15.17
C LEU A 101 18.27 -32.21 -15.58
N ALA A 102 17.33 -32.18 -16.50
CA ALA A 102 16.74 -30.93 -17.01
C ALA A 102 15.22 -30.87 -16.77
N GLY A 103 14.72 -29.67 -16.60
CA GLY A 103 13.28 -29.38 -16.60
C GLY A 103 12.81 -29.18 -18.04
N VAL A 104 12.01 -30.12 -18.55
CA VAL A 104 11.42 -30.03 -19.89
C VAL A 104 10.06 -29.37 -19.81
N LYS A 105 9.82 -28.36 -20.66
CA LYS A 105 8.56 -27.68 -20.82
C LYS A 105 8.06 -27.83 -22.26
N SER A 106 6.96 -28.52 -22.40
CA SER A 106 6.26 -28.63 -23.69
C SER A 106 5.25 -27.48 -23.79
N VAL A 107 5.19 -26.77 -24.90
CA VAL A 107 4.35 -25.58 -25.08
C VAL A 107 3.48 -25.70 -26.33
N SER A 108 2.23 -25.26 -26.22
CA SER A 108 1.32 -25.17 -27.37
C SER A 108 1.67 -24.02 -28.30
N ALA A 109 1.15 -24.04 -29.54
CA ALA A 109 1.48 -23.09 -30.59
C ALA A 109 1.16 -21.62 -30.26
N LEU A 110 0.22 -21.35 -29.33
CA LEU A 110 -0.19 -20.00 -28.93
C LEU A 110 0.52 -19.49 -27.67
N TYR A 111 1.39 -20.32 -27.09
CA TYR A 111 2.17 -19.90 -25.91
C TYR A 111 3.32 -18.95 -26.31
N PRO A 112 3.56 -17.86 -25.55
CA PRO A 112 2.81 -17.36 -24.40
C PRO A 112 1.60 -16.52 -24.83
N LEU A 113 0.48 -16.56 -24.05
CA LEU A 113 -0.70 -15.72 -24.32
C LEU A 113 -0.50 -14.27 -23.87
N ARG A 114 0.41 -14.06 -22.93
CA ARG A 114 0.84 -12.75 -22.40
C ARG A 114 2.36 -12.75 -22.21
N GLY A 115 2.94 -11.55 -22.27
CA GLY A 115 4.39 -11.41 -22.19
C GLY A 115 5.13 -11.93 -23.44
N HIS A 116 6.44 -12.01 -23.36
CA HIS A 116 7.31 -12.40 -24.47
C HIS A 116 8.40 -13.34 -23.98
N LEU A 117 8.78 -14.30 -24.81
CA LEU A 117 10.01 -15.08 -24.64
C LEU A 117 11.19 -14.27 -25.15
N LYS A 118 12.35 -14.35 -24.49
CA LYS A 118 13.59 -13.83 -25.05
C LYS A 118 14.53 -14.98 -25.37
N THR A 119 15.09 -14.93 -26.56
CA THR A 119 15.99 -15.97 -27.08
C THR A 119 17.16 -15.34 -27.82
N THR A 120 18.24 -16.06 -27.93
CA THR A 120 19.40 -15.70 -28.79
C THR A 120 19.80 -16.85 -29.67
N THR A 121 20.36 -16.52 -30.84
CA THR A 121 20.90 -17.49 -31.83
C THR A 121 22.42 -17.39 -31.96
N SER A 122 23.07 -16.46 -31.29
CA SER A 122 24.51 -16.24 -31.31
C SER A 122 25.02 -15.88 -29.89
N ASP A 123 26.33 -15.75 -29.71
CA ASP A 123 27.00 -15.53 -28.43
C ASP A 123 26.54 -14.29 -27.65
N TYR A 124 25.29 -14.29 -27.19
CA TYR A 124 24.71 -13.39 -26.12
C TYR A 124 24.59 -11.89 -26.40
N LEU A 125 24.90 -11.41 -27.59
CA LEU A 125 24.87 -9.99 -27.90
C LEU A 125 23.52 -9.52 -28.51
N ASP A 126 22.74 -10.45 -29.09
CA ASP A 126 21.47 -10.12 -29.78
C ASP A 126 20.29 -10.89 -29.17
N GLU A 127 19.76 -10.40 -28.06
CA GLU A 127 18.49 -10.91 -27.54
C GLU A 127 17.32 -10.50 -28.45
N THR A 128 16.56 -11.49 -28.91
CA THR A 128 15.33 -11.27 -29.68
C THR A 128 14.11 -11.65 -28.87
N SER A 129 13.12 -10.76 -28.83
CA SER A 129 11.79 -11.06 -28.29
C SER A 129 10.99 -11.89 -29.29
N VAL A 130 10.40 -12.97 -28.81
CA VAL A 130 9.62 -13.91 -29.65
C VAL A 130 8.29 -14.22 -28.97
N ASP A 131 7.20 -14.21 -29.75
CA ASP A 131 5.83 -14.40 -29.27
C ASP A 131 5.32 -15.83 -29.45
N LYS A 132 6.16 -16.75 -29.83
CA LYS A 132 5.81 -18.17 -30.09
C LYS A 132 6.90 -19.07 -29.53
N GLY A 133 6.50 -20.28 -29.12
CA GLY A 133 7.43 -21.34 -28.72
C GLY A 133 8.19 -21.97 -29.88
N PRO A 134 9.00 -23.02 -29.60
CA PRO A 134 9.78 -23.73 -30.63
C PRO A 134 8.89 -24.36 -31.69
N ASP A 135 9.39 -24.41 -32.91
CA ASP A 135 8.74 -25.13 -34.00
C ASP A 135 8.81 -26.65 -33.78
N PRO A 136 7.90 -27.44 -34.37
CA PRO A 136 7.94 -28.89 -34.26
C PRO A 136 9.32 -29.47 -34.69
N SER A 137 9.77 -30.50 -33.97
CA SER A 137 11.08 -31.15 -34.13
C SER A 137 12.28 -30.27 -33.80
N THR A 138 12.06 -29.12 -33.11
CA THR A 138 13.13 -28.29 -32.57
C THR A 138 13.01 -28.12 -31.03
N ALA A 139 14.12 -27.82 -30.39
CA ALA A 139 14.19 -27.50 -28.98
C ALA A 139 14.90 -26.18 -28.76
N TRP A 140 14.40 -25.41 -27.78
CA TRP A 140 15.12 -24.26 -27.23
C TRP A 140 15.67 -24.62 -25.86
N VAL A 141 16.90 -24.28 -25.60
CA VAL A 141 17.58 -24.73 -24.38
C VAL A 141 18.17 -23.58 -23.58
N ASP A 142 18.26 -23.78 -22.25
CA ASP A 142 19.06 -22.91 -21.38
C ASP A 142 20.54 -23.08 -21.72
N LYS A 143 21.34 -22.05 -21.55
CA LYS A 143 22.80 -22.10 -21.74
C LYS A 143 23.48 -23.23 -20.99
N ARG A 144 22.98 -23.52 -19.78
CA ARG A 144 23.51 -24.58 -18.93
C ARG A 144 23.42 -25.96 -19.58
N VAL A 145 22.36 -26.21 -20.38
CA VAL A 145 22.21 -27.46 -21.15
C VAL A 145 23.33 -27.61 -22.18
N LEU A 146 23.60 -26.53 -22.96
CA LEU A 146 24.68 -26.54 -23.96
C LEU A 146 26.05 -26.79 -23.29
N SER A 147 26.32 -26.11 -22.19
CA SER A 147 27.61 -26.22 -21.48
C SER A 147 27.80 -27.62 -20.85
N ALA A 148 26.73 -28.15 -20.21
CA ALA A 148 26.81 -29.43 -19.51
C ALA A 148 26.90 -30.62 -20.46
N LEU A 149 26.14 -30.60 -21.58
CA LEU A 149 26.13 -31.67 -22.58
C LEU A 149 27.11 -31.44 -23.72
N LYS A 150 27.91 -30.36 -23.68
CA LYS A 150 28.89 -29.98 -24.73
C LYS A 150 28.28 -29.85 -26.12
N LEU A 151 27.03 -29.31 -26.18
CA LEU A 151 26.28 -29.12 -27.43
C LEU A 151 26.47 -27.73 -28.00
N LYS A 152 26.25 -27.62 -29.32
CA LYS A 152 26.18 -26.35 -30.05
C LYS A 152 24.80 -26.18 -30.67
N LEU A 153 24.48 -24.95 -31.10
CA LEU A 153 23.25 -24.68 -31.87
C LEU A 153 23.29 -25.51 -33.19
N GLY A 154 22.20 -26.17 -33.47
CA GLY A 154 22.04 -27.09 -34.61
C GLY A 154 22.27 -28.56 -34.26
N ASP A 155 22.92 -28.87 -33.12
CA ASP A 155 23.14 -30.24 -32.69
C ASP A 155 21.82 -30.92 -32.27
N PRO A 156 21.69 -32.23 -32.44
CA PRO A 156 20.56 -33.00 -31.96
C PRO A 156 20.63 -33.14 -30.44
N LEU A 157 19.47 -32.98 -29.76
CA LEU A 157 19.23 -33.24 -28.34
C LEU A 157 18.16 -34.32 -28.21
N THR A 158 18.44 -35.37 -27.49
CA THR A 158 17.49 -36.47 -27.24
C THR A 158 16.68 -36.18 -25.96
N VAL A 159 15.35 -36.08 -26.12
CA VAL A 159 14.42 -35.95 -24.97
C VAL A 159 13.52 -37.19 -24.96
N GLY A 160 13.75 -38.10 -24.00
CA GLY A 160 13.12 -39.42 -23.99
C GLY A 160 13.57 -40.21 -25.25
N GLU A 161 12.62 -40.57 -26.11
CA GLU A 161 12.87 -41.32 -27.36
C GLU A 161 13.01 -40.41 -28.59
N LYS A 162 12.70 -39.10 -28.45
CA LYS A 162 12.67 -38.15 -29.58
C LYS A 162 13.95 -37.32 -29.68
N LYS A 163 14.51 -37.26 -30.90
CA LYS A 163 15.63 -36.34 -31.21
C LYS A 163 15.08 -35.03 -31.77
N LEU A 164 15.55 -33.92 -31.21
CA LEU A 164 15.13 -32.55 -31.51
C LEU A 164 16.37 -31.73 -31.87
N ALA A 165 16.30 -30.85 -32.85
CA ALA A 165 17.41 -29.96 -33.18
C ALA A 165 17.42 -28.74 -32.23
N VAL A 166 18.53 -28.44 -31.63
CA VAL A 166 18.67 -27.25 -30.76
C VAL A 166 18.74 -26.00 -31.63
N SER A 167 17.65 -25.19 -31.62
CA SER A 167 17.52 -24.05 -32.54
C SER A 167 17.82 -22.70 -31.91
N ARG A 168 17.56 -22.51 -30.62
CA ARG A 168 17.77 -21.23 -29.91
C ARG A 168 18.16 -21.46 -28.44
N ILE A 169 18.75 -20.42 -27.86
CA ILE A 169 19.04 -20.37 -26.42
C ILE A 169 18.01 -19.48 -25.74
N ILE A 170 17.37 -19.97 -24.69
CA ILE A 170 16.42 -19.23 -23.88
C ILE A 170 17.18 -18.33 -22.90
N THR A 171 16.92 -17.02 -22.96
CA THR A 171 17.47 -16.05 -21.98
C THR A 171 16.43 -15.59 -20.98
N TYR A 172 15.13 -15.58 -21.38
CA TYR A 172 14.02 -15.20 -20.52
C TYR A 172 12.75 -15.97 -20.87
N GLU A 173 12.08 -16.45 -19.82
CA GLU A 173 10.78 -17.12 -19.86
C GLU A 173 9.83 -16.41 -18.88
N PRO A 174 8.63 -15.93 -19.31
CA PRO A 174 7.77 -15.08 -18.48
C PRO A 174 7.22 -15.81 -17.25
N ASP A 175 6.74 -17.03 -17.40
CA ASP A 175 6.14 -17.86 -16.34
C ASP A 175 7.14 -18.78 -15.65
N LYS A 176 8.42 -18.42 -15.66
CA LYS A 176 9.45 -19.13 -14.88
C LYS A 176 9.20 -18.92 -13.40
N ARG A 177 8.81 -19.99 -12.71
CA ARG A 177 8.47 -19.97 -11.29
C ARG A 177 9.72 -20.07 -10.43
N GLY A 178 9.59 -19.65 -9.18
CA GLY A 178 10.65 -19.85 -8.19
C GLY A 178 10.63 -21.22 -7.49
N ASP A 179 10.03 -22.24 -8.13
CA ASP A 179 10.02 -23.60 -7.61
C ASP A 179 11.22 -24.41 -8.10
N PHE A 180 11.43 -25.58 -7.48
CA PHE A 180 12.60 -26.42 -7.76
C PHE A 180 12.73 -26.81 -9.25
N TYR A 181 11.62 -27.09 -9.92
CA TYR A 181 11.62 -27.48 -11.33
C TYR A 181 12.08 -26.35 -12.25
N SER A 182 11.84 -25.11 -11.86
CA SER A 182 12.28 -23.91 -12.57
C SER A 182 13.76 -23.63 -12.41
N PHE A 183 14.41 -24.16 -11.38
CA PHE A 183 15.86 -24.02 -11.18
C PHE A 183 16.69 -25.00 -12.01
N SER A 184 16.10 -26.12 -12.44
CA SER A 184 16.77 -27.04 -13.34
C SER A 184 17.04 -26.39 -14.70
N PRO A 185 18.13 -26.77 -15.40
CA PRO A 185 18.36 -26.30 -16.76
C PRO A 185 17.13 -26.55 -17.62
N ARG A 186 16.63 -25.52 -18.34
CA ARG A 186 15.36 -25.58 -19.08
C ARG A 186 15.57 -26.10 -20.51
N VAL A 187 14.70 -26.99 -20.92
CA VAL A 187 14.52 -27.39 -22.34
C VAL A 187 13.06 -27.15 -22.71
N MET A 188 12.81 -26.34 -23.72
CA MET A 188 11.47 -26.07 -24.24
C MET A 188 11.26 -26.79 -25.57
N ILE A 189 10.15 -27.53 -25.69
CA ILE A 189 9.79 -28.32 -26.88
C ILE A 189 8.37 -27.96 -27.35
N ASN A 190 8.05 -28.28 -28.59
CA ASN A 190 6.69 -28.11 -29.09
C ASN A 190 5.77 -29.20 -28.53
N GLN A 191 4.51 -28.88 -28.27
CA GLN A 191 3.51 -29.82 -27.75
C GLN A 191 3.26 -30.99 -28.69
N GLN A 192 3.41 -30.82 -30.01
CA GLN A 192 3.25 -31.88 -30.98
C GLN A 192 4.33 -32.98 -30.85
N ASP A 193 5.49 -32.63 -30.31
CA ASP A 193 6.59 -33.59 -30.11
C ASP A 193 6.46 -34.34 -28.78
N LEU A 194 5.62 -33.89 -27.86
CA LEU A 194 5.53 -34.41 -26.48
C LEU A 194 5.22 -35.90 -26.44
N GLU A 195 4.23 -36.35 -27.21
CA GLU A 195 3.82 -37.76 -27.25
C GLU A 195 4.94 -38.67 -27.78
N ALA A 196 5.67 -38.19 -28.81
CA ALA A 196 6.79 -38.91 -29.41
C ALA A 196 8.03 -39.00 -28.49
N THR A 197 8.09 -38.24 -27.38
CA THR A 197 9.17 -38.38 -26.40
C THR A 197 9.02 -39.64 -25.53
N GLY A 198 7.82 -40.22 -25.43
CA GLY A 198 7.54 -41.38 -24.56
C GLY A 198 7.76 -41.16 -23.07
N VAL A 199 8.02 -39.93 -22.60
CA VAL A 199 8.37 -39.64 -21.18
C VAL A 199 7.15 -39.68 -20.27
N ILE A 200 5.96 -39.34 -20.79
CA ILE A 200 4.73 -39.32 -19.99
C ILE A 200 4.15 -40.73 -19.94
N GLN A 201 4.34 -41.41 -18.82
CA GLN A 201 3.82 -42.75 -18.55
C GLN A 201 2.97 -42.73 -17.25
N PRO A 202 2.13 -43.76 -17.01
CA PRO A 202 1.40 -43.87 -15.76
C PRO A 202 2.36 -43.83 -14.54
N GLY A 203 2.16 -42.83 -13.65
CA GLY A 203 3.04 -42.61 -12.52
C GLY A 203 4.14 -41.54 -12.74
N SER A 204 4.27 -40.99 -13.97
CA SER A 204 5.18 -39.86 -14.19
C SER A 204 4.73 -38.63 -13.45
N HIS A 205 5.70 -37.92 -12.87
CA HIS A 205 5.45 -36.65 -12.19
C HIS A 205 5.38 -35.52 -13.21
N VAL A 206 4.16 -35.15 -13.62
CA VAL A 206 3.89 -34.19 -14.67
C VAL A 206 2.97 -33.09 -14.15
N HIS A 207 3.27 -31.86 -14.50
CA HIS A 207 2.44 -30.70 -14.22
C HIS A 207 1.85 -30.12 -15.51
N TYR A 208 0.53 -30.00 -15.54
CA TYR A 208 -0.23 -29.39 -16.64
C TYR A 208 -0.65 -27.99 -16.22
N PHE A 209 -0.43 -27.03 -17.12
CA PHE A 209 -0.87 -25.66 -16.95
C PHE A 209 -1.75 -25.27 -18.14
N PHE A 210 -3.00 -25.01 -17.85
CA PHE A 210 -3.98 -24.54 -18.82
C PHE A 210 -4.14 -23.04 -18.67
N GLN A 211 -3.75 -22.35 -19.70
CA GLN A 211 -3.62 -20.90 -19.76
C GLN A 211 -4.78 -20.31 -20.54
N PHE A 212 -5.40 -19.24 -20.02
CA PHE A 212 -6.55 -18.59 -20.63
C PHE A 212 -6.31 -17.09 -20.71
N SER A 213 -6.69 -16.48 -21.84
CA SER A 213 -6.62 -15.03 -22.03
C SER A 213 -7.87 -14.54 -22.77
N GLY A 214 -8.36 -13.33 -22.39
CA GLY A 214 -9.53 -12.75 -23.03
C GLY A 214 -10.06 -11.52 -22.30
N ASP A 215 -11.32 -11.17 -22.58
CA ASP A 215 -11.99 -10.04 -21.93
C ASP A 215 -12.24 -10.32 -20.43
N SER A 216 -12.07 -9.31 -19.59
CA SER A 216 -12.22 -9.40 -18.14
C SER A 216 -13.58 -9.96 -17.68
N LYS A 217 -14.65 -9.68 -18.44
CA LYS A 217 -16.00 -10.23 -18.14
C LYS A 217 -16.07 -11.71 -18.39
N SER A 218 -15.53 -12.17 -19.52
CA SER A 218 -15.47 -13.58 -19.90
C SER A 218 -14.59 -14.37 -18.95
N LEU A 219 -13.43 -13.84 -18.57
CA LEU A 219 -12.53 -14.43 -17.56
C LEU A 219 -13.21 -14.54 -16.19
N ALA A 220 -13.86 -13.48 -15.72
CA ALA A 220 -14.60 -13.50 -14.47
C ALA A 220 -15.79 -14.48 -14.47
N ALA A 221 -16.46 -14.64 -15.61
CA ALA A 221 -17.53 -15.62 -15.78
C ALA A 221 -16.98 -17.04 -15.75
N PHE A 222 -15.87 -17.29 -16.44
CA PHE A 222 -15.18 -18.59 -16.44
C PHE A 222 -14.64 -18.95 -15.06
N ASN A 223 -13.98 -18.01 -14.39
CA ASN A 223 -13.44 -18.18 -13.03
C ASN A 223 -14.55 -18.57 -12.04
N ARG A 224 -15.68 -17.82 -12.00
CA ARG A 224 -16.83 -18.14 -11.14
C ARG A 224 -17.43 -19.50 -11.41
N TRP A 225 -17.42 -19.95 -12.68
CA TRP A 225 -17.97 -21.22 -13.07
C TRP A 225 -17.03 -22.40 -12.74
N VAL A 226 -15.71 -22.24 -12.94
CA VAL A 226 -14.74 -23.32 -12.75
C VAL A 226 -14.33 -23.49 -11.28
N LYS A 227 -14.23 -22.41 -10.50
CA LYS A 227 -13.74 -22.43 -9.12
C LYS A 227 -14.43 -23.46 -8.20
N PRO A 228 -15.77 -23.64 -8.21
CA PRO A 228 -16.43 -24.66 -7.39
C PRO A 228 -16.23 -26.09 -7.89
N GLN A 229 -15.73 -26.30 -9.10
CA GLN A 229 -15.50 -27.61 -9.72
C GLN A 229 -14.05 -28.12 -9.57
N LEU A 230 -13.16 -27.30 -9.04
CA LEU A 230 -11.75 -27.64 -8.84
C LEU A 230 -11.61 -28.77 -7.79
N ASN A 231 -10.83 -29.78 -8.15
CA ASN A 231 -10.41 -30.83 -7.26
C ASN A 231 -9.23 -30.37 -6.38
N PRO A 232 -8.89 -31.06 -5.27
CA PRO A 232 -7.73 -30.72 -4.44
C PRO A 232 -6.39 -30.68 -5.15
N SER A 233 -6.23 -31.44 -6.26
CA SER A 233 -5.02 -31.45 -7.09
C SER A 233 -4.97 -30.35 -8.13
N GLN A 234 -6.04 -29.54 -8.24
CA GLN A 234 -6.17 -28.47 -9.23
C GLN A 234 -6.19 -27.13 -8.53
N ARG A 235 -5.41 -26.19 -9.06
CA ARG A 235 -5.31 -24.82 -8.52
C ARG A 235 -5.61 -23.82 -9.62
N LEU A 236 -6.37 -22.81 -9.24
CA LEU A 236 -6.53 -21.62 -10.04
C LEU A 236 -5.44 -20.63 -9.59
N MET A 237 -4.56 -20.28 -10.51
CA MET A 237 -3.44 -19.38 -10.24
C MET A 237 -3.78 -17.98 -10.71
N ASP A 238 -3.70 -17.04 -9.79
CA ASP A 238 -3.66 -15.62 -10.09
C ASP A 238 -2.41 -15.00 -9.45
N ILE A 239 -2.18 -13.71 -9.68
CA ILE A 239 -0.98 -13.05 -9.19
C ILE A 239 -0.87 -13.03 -7.67
N HIS A 240 -2.00 -12.98 -6.96
CA HIS A 240 -2.00 -12.91 -5.49
C HIS A 240 -1.59 -14.24 -4.86
N GLU A 241 -1.91 -15.35 -5.53
CA GLU A 241 -1.58 -16.70 -5.06
C GLU A 241 -0.17 -17.14 -5.50
N ASP A 242 0.25 -16.80 -6.73
CA ASP A 242 1.54 -17.24 -7.27
C ASP A 242 2.74 -16.39 -6.78
N ARG A 243 2.52 -15.09 -6.51
CA ARG A 243 3.54 -14.17 -5.99
C ARG A 243 3.03 -13.35 -4.82
N PRO A 244 2.86 -13.99 -3.65
CA PRO A 244 2.27 -13.35 -2.48
C PRO A 244 3.06 -12.12 -2.00
N GLU A 245 4.37 -12.03 -2.29
CA GLU A 245 5.20 -10.88 -1.93
C GLU A 245 4.76 -9.62 -2.69
N LEU A 246 4.55 -9.73 -4.00
CA LEU A 246 4.10 -8.62 -4.85
C LEU A 246 2.66 -8.23 -4.51
N GLY A 247 1.76 -9.22 -4.36
CA GLY A 247 0.37 -9.01 -3.97
C GLY A 247 0.26 -8.27 -2.63
N SER A 248 0.98 -8.71 -1.62
CA SER A 248 0.98 -8.09 -0.29
C SER A 248 1.59 -6.68 -0.28
N ALA A 249 2.60 -6.41 -1.10
CA ALA A 249 3.17 -5.07 -1.24
C ALA A 249 2.17 -4.11 -1.88
N LEU A 250 1.46 -4.56 -2.91
CA LEU A 250 0.42 -3.79 -3.59
C LEU A 250 -0.76 -3.48 -2.65
N GLU A 251 -1.26 -4.47 -1.91
CA GLU A 251 -2.32 -4.26 -0.92
C GLU A 251 -1.91 -3.26 0.18
N ARG A 252 -0.68 -3.36 0.68
CA ARG A 252 -0.16 -2.38 1.66
C ARG A 252 -0.12 -0.98 1.08
N ALA A 253 0.30 -0.85 -0.19
CA ALA A 253 0.33 0.42 -0.89
C ALA A 253 -1.07 1.01 -1.06
N GLU A 254 -2.05 0.23 -1.51
CA GLU A 254 -3.45 0.65 -1.66
C GLU A 254 -4.04 1.11 -0.33
N ARG A 255 -3.83 0.35 0.74
CA ARG A 255 -4.27 0.73 2.09
C ARG A 255 -3.64 2.05 2.54
N TYR A 256 -2.33 2.23 2.30
CA TYR A 256 -1.64 3.47 2.64
C TYR A 256 -2.17 4.67 1.85
N LEU A 257 -2.33 4.53 0.53
CA LEU A 257 -2.89 5.57 -0.34
C LEU A 257 -4.32 5.93 0.09
N GLY A 258 -5.13 4.92 0.41
CA GLY A 258 -6.48 5.10 0.94
C GLY A 258 -6.51 5.87 2.26
N LEU A 259 -5.70 5.46 3.24
CA LEU A 259 -5.58 6.14 4.53
C LEU A 259 -5.10 7.59 4.38
N SER A 260 -4.13 7.84 3.49
CA SER A 260 -3.66 9.20 3.20
C SER A 260 -4.75 10.07 2.58
N SER A 261 -5.60 9.51 1.71
CA SER A 261 -6.78 10.21 1.16
C SER A 261 -7.75 10.63 2.26
N ILE A 262 -8.03 9.73 3.22
CA ILE A 262 -8.93 10.03 4.35
C ILE A 262 -8.40 11.22 5.17
N VAL A 263 -7.09 11.29 5.38
CA VAL A 263 -6.43 12.39 6.09
C VAL A 263 -6.70 13.73 5.38
N VAL A 264 -6.51 13.79 4.05
CA VAL A 264 -6.79 15.01 3.26
C VAL A 264 -8.27 15.39 3.32
N ILE A 265 -9.17 14.41 3.24
CA ILE A 265 -10.62 14.58 3.36
C ILE A 265 -10.99 15.17 4.72
N LEU A 266 -10.41 14.66 5.81
CA LEU A 266 -10.63 15.18 7.17
C LEU A 266 -10.19 16.64 7.30
N ILE A 267 -8.98 16.96 6.83
CA ILE A 267 -8.45 18.32 6.86
C ILE A 267 -9.38 19.26 6.09
N ALA A 268 -9.74 18.90 4.86
CA ALA A 268 -10.61 19.70 4.04
C ALA A 268 -12.03 19.82 4.65
N GLY A 269 -12.55 18.76 5.26
CA GLY A 269 -13.82 18.76 5.98
C GLY A 269 -13.86 19.78 7.12
N VAL A 270 -12.78 19.90 7.89
CA VAL A 270 -12.63 20.93 8.94
C VAL A 270 -12.68 22.33 8.33
N ALA A 271 -11.96 22.58 7.21
CA ALA A 271 -12.01 23.87 6.52
C ALA A 271 -13.43 24.21 6.02
N ILE A 272 -14.12 23.23 5.45
CA ILE A 272 -15.50 23.38 4.98
C ILE A 272 -16.44 23.69 6.15
N ALA A 273 -16.32 22.99 7.27
CA ALA A 273 -17.13 23.23 8.47
C ALA A 273 -16.92 24.65 9.02
N MET A 274 -15.67 25.13 9.09
CA MET A 274 -15.36 26.47 9.56
C MET A 274 -15.86 27.56 8.61
N ALA A 275 -15.64 27.39 7.30
CA ALA A 275 -16.10 28.33 6.29
C ALA A 275 -17.64 28.40 6.26
N THR A 276 -18.33 27.24 6.34
CA THR A 276 -19.79 27.18 6.37
C THR A 276 -20.36 27.76 7.66
N ARG A 277 -19.72 27.58 8.79
CA ARG A 277 -20.11 28.19 10.06
C ARG A 277 -20.12 29.71 9.93
N ARG A 278 -19.03 30.31 9.43
CA ARG A 278 -18.95 31.76 9.20
C ARG A 278 -20.00 32.26 8.22
N TYR A 279 -20.17 31.55 7.09
CA TYR A 279 -21.24 31.87 6.13
C TYR A 279 -22.60 31.89 6.80
N THR A 280 -22.90 30.88 7.63
CA THR A 280 -24.16 30.75 8.35
C THR A 280 -24.38 31.92 9.33
N GLU A 281 -23.35 32.27 10.13
CA GLU A 281 -23.42 33.35 11.11
C GLU A 281 -23.69 34.72 10.44
N ARG A 282 -23.07 34.99 9.30
CA ARG A 282 -23.32 36.21 8.50
C ARG A 282 -24.74 36.24 7.90
N HIS A 283 -25.29 35.10 7.58
CA HIS A 283 -26.62 34.99 6.97
C HIS A 283 -27.78 34.95 8.00
N PHE A 284 -27.51 35.05 9.30
CA PHE A 284 -28.57 35.07 10.31
C PHE A 284 -29.50 36.26 10.13
N ASN A 285 -28.97 37.45 9.88
CA ASN A 285 -29.79 38.66 9.69
C ASN A 285 -30.64 38.58 8.43
N THR A 286 -30.05 38.18 7.31
CA THR A 286 -30.76 37.92 6.06
C THR A 286 -31.88 36.89 6.24
N THR A 287 -31.59 35.83 6.98
CA THR A 287 -32.57 34.80 7.30
C THR A 287 -33.70 35.31 8.18
N ALA A 288 -33.41 36.15 9.17
CA ALA A 288 -34.42 36.79 10.03
C ALA A 288 -35.35 37.70 9.19
N ILE A 289 -34.82 38.50 8.24
CA ILE A 289 -35.62 39.34 7.31
C ILE A 289 -36.50 38.44 6.44
N LEU A 290 -36.00 37.36 5.85
CA LEU A 290 -36.79 36.43 5.07
C LEU A 290 -37.95 35.83 5.87
N ARG A 291 -37.73 35.58 7.17
CA ARG A 291 -38.79 35.12 8.09
C ARG A 291 -39.82 36.19 8.38
N CYS A 292 -39.41 37.43 8.55
CA CYS A 292 -40.35 38.56 8.67
C CYS A 292 -41.18 38.73 7.42
N LEU A 293 -40.64 38.40 6.23
CA LEU A 293 -41.36 38.43 4.94
C LEU A 293 -42.24 37.19 4.72
N GLY A 294 -42.40 36.31 5.73
CA GLY A 294 -43.33 35.18 5.70
C GLY A 294 -42.71 33.83 5.25
N CYS A 295 -41.40 33.75 5.02
CA CYS A 295 -40.75 32.51 4.65
C CYS A 295 -40.81 31.47 5.79
N ARG A 296 -41.25 30.23 5.47
CA ARG A 296 -41.30 29.12 6.43
C ARG A 296 -39.90 28.54 6.66
N GLN A 297 -39.71 27.91 7.83
CA GLN A 297 -38.41 27.27 8.18
C GLN A 297 -37.92 26.25 7.14
N ARG A 298 -38.83 25.44 6.59
CA ARG A 298 -38.53 24.44 5.53
C ARG A 298 -38.10 25.12 4.22
N GLU A 299 -38.65 26.27 3.89
CA GLU A 299 -38.29 27.02 2.66
C GLU A 299 -36.88 27.63 2.77
N ILE A 300 -36.54 28.17 3.92
CA ILE A 300 -35.20 28.68 4.21
C ILE A 300 -34.16 27.55 4.13
N LEU A 301 -34.47 26.41 4.78
CA LEU A 301 -33.56 25.25 4.71
C LEU A 301 -33.37 24.76 3.29
N TRP A 302 -34.49 24.66 2.52
CA TRP A 302 -34.43 24.24 1.12
C TRP A 302 -33.59 25.21 0.27
N LEU A 303 -33.78 26.50 0.49
CA LEU A 303 -33.06 27.55 -0.24
C LEU A 303 -31.54 27.44 -0.08
N TYR A 304 -31.05 27.39 1.17
CA TYR A 304 -29.62 27.27 1.45
C TYR A 304 -29.08 25.89 1.09
N SER A 305 -29.82 24.82 1.35
CA SER A 305 -29.38 23.46 0.94
C SER A 305 -29.25 23.35 -0.58
N CYS A 306 -30.18 23.94 -1.34
CA CYS A 306 -30.10 23.98 -2.81
C CYS A 306 -28.85 24.73 -3.30
N GLN A 307 -28.53 25.87 -2.68
CA GLN A 307 -27.31 26.63 -2.98
C GLN A 307 -26.06 25.79 -2.76
N PHE A 308 -25.96 25.10 -1.62
CA PHE A 308 -24.81 24.27 -1.29
C PHE A 308 -24.73 23.01 -2.18
N VAL A 309 -25.85 22.41 -2.54
CA VAL A 309 -25.85 21.29 -3.49
C VAL A 309 -25.35 21.73 -4.87
N VAL A 310 -25.83 22.86 -5.41
CA VAL A 310 -25.36 23.39 -6.69
C VAL A 310 -23.87 23.72 -6.62
N LEU A 311 -23.42 24.38 -5.55
CA LEU A 311 -22.02 24.69 -5.32
C LEU A 311 -21.17 23.43 -5.22
N GLY A 312 -21.68 22.40 -4.51
CA GLY A 312 -21.03 21.11 -4.38
C GLY A 312 -20.87 20.37 -5.70
N LEU A 313 -21.93 20.37 -6.52
CA LEU A 313 -21.88 19.78 -7.86
C LEU A 313 -20.82 20.46 -8.74
N LEU A 314 -20.80 21.79 -8.76
CA LEU A 314 -19.84 22.56 -9.55
C LEU A 314 -18.40 22.37 -9.05
N ALA A 315 -18.19 22.51 -7.74
CA ALA A 315 -16.87 22.36 -7.14
C ALA A 315 -16.35 20.90 -7.26
N SER A 316 -17.23 19.90 -7.12
CA SER A 316 -16.84 18.49 -7.31
C SER A 316 -16.53 18.20 -8.77
N ALA A 317 -17.27 18.76 -9.72
CA ALA A 317 -16.95 18.59 -11.15
C ALA A 317 -15.58 19.21 -11.50
N ILE A 318 -15.30 20.43 -11.01
CA ILE A 318 -13.98 21.08 -11.18
C ILE A 318 -12.89 20.25 -10.48
N GLY A 319 -13.15 19.77 -9.26
CA GLY A 319 -12.23 18.94 -8.52
C GLY A 319 -11.91 17.62 -9.21
N CYS A 320 -12.90 16.95 -9.79
CA CYS A 320 -12.68 15.74 -10.60
C CYS A 320 -11.85 16.00 -11.85
N LEU A 321 -12.11 17.12 -12.53
CA LEU A 321 -11.34 17.53 -13.71
C LEU A 321 -9.87 17.81 -13.33
N LEU A 322 -9.64 18.59 -12.28
CA LEU A 322 -8.30 18.86 -11.76
C LEU A 322 -7.62 17.59 -11.25
N GLY A 323 -8.37 16.67 -10.62
CA GLY A 323 -7.88 15.37 -10.17
C GLY A 323 -7.43 14.49 -11.32
N TRP A 324 -8.16 14.53 -12.43
CA TRP A 324 -7.76 13.85 -13.66
C TRP A 324 -6.46 14.41 -14.25
N PHE A 325 -6.31 15.73 -14.34
CA PHE A 325 -5.05 16.36 -14.76
C PHE A 325 -3.91 16.07 -13.78
N ALA A 326 -4.19 16.12 -12.49
CA ALA A 326 -3.19 15.86 -11.46
C ALA A 326 -2.65 14.43 -11.52
N GLN A 327 -3.51 13.42 -11.75
CA GLN A 327 -3.04 12.06 -11.95
C GLN A 327 -2.25 11.89 -13.24
N GLU A 328 -2.64 12.57 -14.34
CA GLU A 328 -1.89 12.51 -15.61
C GLU A 328 -0.50 13.13 -15.46
N ALA A 329 -0.41 14.26 -14.73
CA ALA A 329 0.89 14.89 -14.40
C ALA A 329 1.77 13.94 -13.57
N LEU A 330 1.19 13.20 -12.61
CA LEU A 330 1.91 12.21 -11.83
C LEU A 330 2.42 11.06 -12.71
N PHE A 331 1.58 10.52 -13.59
CA PHE A 331 1.99 9.48 -14.52
C PHE A 331 3.06 9.97 -15.50
N HIS A 332 2.99 11.20 -15.95
CA HIS A 332 4.02 11.78 -16.80
C HIS A 332 5.36 11.93 -16.06
N LEU A 333 5.33 12.34 -14.80
CA LEU A 333 6.51 12.41 -13.93
C LEU A 333 7.14 11.02 -13.70
N LEU A 334 6.30 9.98 -13.59
CA LEU A 334 6.71 8.60 -13.36
C LEU A 334 6.97 7.81 -14.65
N ARG A 335 6.89 8.45 -15.83
CA ARG A 335 6.97 7.76 -17.14
C ARG A 335 8.20 6.87 -17.30
N ASN A 336 9.35 7.29 -16.75
CA ASN A 336 10.59 6.52 -16.82
C ASN A 336 10.62 5.31 -15.86
N LEU A 337 9.69 5.26 -14.91
CA LEU A 337 9.57 4.21 -13.91
C LEU A 337 8.38 3.28 -14.19
N LEU A 338 7.49 3.67 -15.11
CA LEU A 338 6.30 2.91 -15.47
C LEU A 338 6.55 2.10 -16.74
N PRO A 339 5.87 0.97 -16.91
CA PRO A 339 5.94 0.19 -18.14
C PRO A 339 5.44 1.01 -19.34
N ALA A 340 5.89 0.62 -20.53
CA ALA A 340 5.54 1.30 -21.78
C ALA A 340 4.01 1.32 -22.05
N GLN A 341 3.29 0.33 -21.54
CA GLN A 341 1.84 0.23 -21.67
C GLN A 341 1.18 0.47 -20.31
N VAL A 342 0.65 1.67 -20.11
CA VAL A 342 -0.11 2.02 -18.92
C VAL A 342 -1.60 1.91 -19.22
N ALA A 343 -2.35 1.20 -18.38
CA ALA A 343 -3.78 1.01 -18.53
C ALA A 343 -4.54 2.35 -18.43
N ASN A 344 -5.67 2.47 -19.15
CA ASN A 344 -6.53 3.65 -19.02
C ASN A 344 -7.30 3.63 -17.70
N PRO A 345 -7.50 4.80 -17.05
CA PRO A 345 -8.23 4.90 -15.80
C PRO A 345 -9.70 4.53 -15.97
N GLY A 346 -10.30 3.88 -14.98
CA GLY A 346 -11.71 3.52 -14.98
C GLY A 346 -12.61 4.72 -14.68
N LEU A 347 -13.74 4.83 -15.40
CA LEU A 347 -14.74 5.87 -15.14
C LEU A 347 -15.34 5.77 -13.72
N LEU A 348 -15.35 4.57 -13.11
CA LEU A 348 -15.83 4.37 -11.74
C LEU A 348 -15.02 5.17 -10.72
N ALA A 349 -13.70 5.30 -10.90
CA ALA A 349 -12.86 6.06 -9.99
C ALA A 349 -13.21 7.56 -9.98
N VAL A 350 -13.55 8.13 -11.15
CA VAL A 350 -14.05 9.51 -11.25
C VAL A 350 -15.38 9.68 -10.51
N PHE A 351 -16.30 8.73 -10.72
CA PHE A 351 -17.62 8.75 -10.06
C PHE A 351 -17.50 8.66 -8.53
N PHE A 352 -16.59 7.85 -8.02
CA PHE A 352 -16.28 7.79 -6.59
C PHE A 352 -15.70 9.11 -6.06
N GLY A 353 -14.78 9.75 -6.77
CA GLY A 353 -14.27 11.07 -6.41
C GLY A 353 -15.39 12.12 -6.30
N PHE A 354 -16.30 12.12 -7.26
CA PHE A 354 -17.47 13.00 -7.27
C PHE A 354 -18.41 12.76 -6.07
N ILE A 355 -18.74 11.49 -5.79
CA ILE A 355 -19.56 11.12 -4.63
C ILE A 355 -18.86 11.53 -3.33
N THR A 356 -17.57 11.30 -3.22
CA THR A 356 -16.79 11.70 -2.04
C THR A 356 -16.92 13.19 -1.77
N GLY A 357 -16.82 14.03 -2.80
CA GLY A 357 -17.03 15.48 -2.66
C GLY A 357 -18.43 15.84 -2.13
N MET A 358 -19.48 15.19 -2.65
CA MET A 358 -20.85 15.41 -2.17
C MET A 358 -21.05 14.94 -0.72
N VAL A 359 -20.46 13.80 -0.35
CA VAL A 359 -20.50 13.27 1.02
C VAL A 359 -19.79 14.20 2.00
N ILE A 360 -18.59 14.71 1.63
CA ILE A 360 -17.85 15.67 2.45
C ILE A 360 -18.67 16.94 2.66
N LEU A 361 -19.24 17.48 1.58
CA LEU A 361 -20.05 18.68 1.67
C LEU A 361 -21.27 18.47 2.57
N LEU A 362 -22.00 17.39 2.39
CA LEU A 362 -23.17 17.06 3.22
C LEU A 362 -22.78 16.82 4.68
N GLY A 363 -21.67 16.10 4.93
CA GLY A 363 -21.22 15.80 6.29
C GLY A 363 -20.77 17.02 7.06
N PHE A 364 -20.05 17.93 6.43
CA PHE A 364 -19.42 19.06 7.13
C PHE A 364 -20.14 20.40 6.94
N ALA A 365 -20.86 20.62 5.85
CA ALA A 365 -21.58 21.87 5.60
C ALA A 365 -23.04 21.84 6.09
N LEU A 366 -23.73 20.72 5.99
CA LEU A 366 -25.15 20.62 6.40
C LEU A 366 -25.35 20.97 7.89
N PRO A 367 -24.51 20.51 8.83
CA PRO A 367 -24.67 20.84 10.25
C PRO A 367 -24.74 22.34 10.57
N PRO A 368 -23.79 23.17 10.11
CA PRO A 368 -23.92 24.63 10.33
C PRO A 368 -25.16 25.23 9.66
N ILE A 369 -25.53 24.79 8.45
CA ILE A 369 -26.68 25.27 7.70
C ILE A 369 -28.02 25.03 8.45
N LEU A 370 -28.12 23.89 9.15
CA LEU A 370 -29.32 23.58 9.94
C LEU A 370 -29.60 24.62 11.03
N ARG A 371 -28.61 25.40 11.49
CA ARG A 371 -28.80 26.50 12.44
C ARG A 371 -29.64 27.64 11.84
N LEU A 372 -29.60 27.86 10.51
CA LEU A 372 -30.38 28.89 9.84
C LEU A 372 -31.91 28.64 9.99
N LYS A 373 -32.33 27.37 10.07
CA LYS A 373 -33.72 26.98 10.33
C LYS A 373 -34.25 27.54 11.66
N GLN A 374 -33.40 27.71 12.67
CA GLN A 374 -33.77 28.07 14.04
C GLN A 374 -33.68 29.57 14.31
N VAL A 375 -33.28 30.37 13.33
CA VAL A 375 -33.18 31.83 13.48
C VAL A 375 -34.61 32.41 13.71
N SER A 376 -34.74 33.15 14.79
CA SER A 376 -36.01 33.81 15.13
C SER A 376 -36.21 35.11 14.31
N ALA A 377 -37.43 35.43 13.90
CA ALA A 377 -37.78 36.72 13.30
C ALA A 377 -37.51 37.90 14.24
N LEU A 378 -37.62 37.67 15.58
CA LEU A 378 -37.35 38.68 16.58
C LEU A 378 -35.90 39.23 16.58
N ARG A 379 -34.96 38.49 15.91
CA ARG A 379 -33.57 38.93 15.75
C ARG A 379 -33.45 40.24 14.93
N VAL A 380 -34.43 40.59 14.12
CA VAL A 380 -34.49 41.90 13.44
C VAL A 380 -34.57 43.07 14.42
N LEU A 381 -35.29 42.83 15.51
CA LEU A 381 -35.46 43.84 16.57
C LEU A 381 -34.39 43.73 17.67
N ARG A 382 -33.90 42.53 17.95
CA ARG A 382 -32.91 42.23 18.98
C ARG A 382 -31.78 41.39 18.37
N ARG A 383 -30.70 42.04 18.00
CA ARG A 383 -29.54 41.37 17.33
C ARG A 383 -28.81 40.35 18.24
N ASP A 384 -28.96 40.47 19.55
CA ASP A 384 -28.28 39.62 20.56
C ASP A 384 -28.91 38.21 20.70
N LEU A 385 -30.02 37.92 20.04
CA LEU A 385 -30.66 36.61 20.11
C LEU A 385 -29.90 35.59 19.27
N GLU A 386 -29.07 34.78 19.93
CA GLU A 386 -28.47 33.62 19.29
C GLU A 386 -29.50 32.53 19.05
N PRO A 387 -29.45 31.82 17.87
CA PRO A 387 -30.32 30.66 17.65
C PRO A 387 -30.08 29.59 18.71
N LEU A 388 -31.16 28.93 19.16
CA LEU A 388 -31.08 27.82 20.09
C LEU A 388 -30.11 26.75 19.55
N PRO A 389 -29.28 26.12 20.37
CA PRO A 389 -28.41 25.05 19.92
C PRO A 389 -29.28 23.89 19.41
N SER A 390 -29.23 23.62 18.10
CA SER A 390 -29.78 22.38 17.54
C SER A 390 -29.15 21.20 18.27
N SER A 391 -29.87 20.07 18.34
CA SER A 391 -29.34 18.86 18.97
C SER A 391 -27.97 18.52 18.36
N ALA A 392 -26.91 18.91 19.03
CA ALA A 392 -25.52 18.76 18.54
C ALA A 392 -25.20 17.31 18.20
N TRP A 393 -25.84 16.37 18.88
CA TRP A 393 -25.69 14.93 18.69
C TRP A 393 -26.08 14.45 17.28
N LEU A 394 -27.18 14.93 16.73
CA LEU A 394 -27.60 14.54 15.36
C LEU A 394 -26.63 15.05 14.30
N ILE A 395 -26.05 16.21 14.56
CA ILE A 395 -25.17 16.90 13.63
C ILE A 395 -23.82 16.24 13.58
N TYR A 396 -23.18 16.05 14.74
CA TYR A 396 -21.88 15.39 14.83
C TYR A 396 -22.01 13.90 14.52
N GLY A 397 -23.11 13.25 14.93
CA GLY A 397 -23.38 11.86 14.58
C GLY A 397 -23.46 11.60 13.09
N LEU A 398 -24.10 12.50 12.31
CA LEU A 398 -24.14 12.40 10.86
C LEU A 398 -22.75 12.50 10.23
N ALA A 399 -21.92 13.46 10.68
CA ALA A 399 -20.56 13.62 10.19
C ALA A 399 -19.71 12.37 10.47
N VAL A 400 -19.78 11.83 11.69
CA VAL A 400 -19.09 10.59 12.07
C VAL A 400 -19.59 9.41 11.25
N CYS A 401 -20.89 9.27 11.04
CA CYS A 401 -21.48 8.20 10.22
C CYS A 401 -20.98 8.24 8.77
N LEU A 402 -20.99 9.42 8.14
CA LEU A 402 -20.51 9.60 6.78
C LEU A 402 -19.00 9.33 6.66
N MET A 403 -18.22 9.77 7.65
CA MET A 403 -16.79 9.45 7.73
C MET A 403 -16.56 7.95 7.92
N SER A 404 -17.39 7.28 8.73
CA SER A 404 -17.30 5.82 8.92
C SER A 404 -17.49 5.07 7.60
N VAL A 405 -18.46 5.50 6.79
CA VAL A 405 -18.72 4.91 5.47
C VAL A 405 -17.52 5.12 4.53
N LEU A 406 -16.93 6.32 4.52
CA LEU A 406 -15.74 6.60 3.71
C LEU A 406 -14.54 5.77 4.15
N ILE A 407 -14.27 5.70 5.45
CA ILE A 407 -13.15 4.90 6.00
C ILE A 407 -13.36 3.42 5.70
N TRP A 408 -14.56 2.89 5.92
CA TRP A 408 -14.88 1.50 5.60
C TRP A 408 -14.66 1.19 4.11
N ARG A 409 -15.04 2.09 3.22
CA ARG A 409 -14.84 1.93 1.77
C ARG A 409 -13.36 1.82 1.39
N TYR A 410 -12.46 2.53 2.09
CA TYR A 410 -11.01 2.50 1.82
C TYR A 410 -10.28 1.36 2.54
N THR A 411 -10.77 0.91 3.69
CA THR A 411 -10.12 -0.15 4.49
C THR A 411 -10.64 -1.53 4.19
N ASP A 412 -11.86 -1.63 3.62
CA ASP A 412 -12.64 -2.84 3.38
C ASP A 412 -12.77 -3.79 4.61
N ASP A 413 -12.46 -3.23 5.81
CA ASP A 413 -12.49 -3.93 7.10
C ASP A 413 -13.26 -3.12 8.14
N ILE A 414 -14.36 -3.69 8.64
CA ILE A 414 -15.21 -3.07 9.67
C ILE A 414 -14.47 -2.91 11.00
N LYS A 415 -13.63 -3.87 11.38
CA LYS A 415 -12.87 -3.82 12.63
C LYS A 415 -11.84 -2.69 12.59
N MET A 416 -11.10 -2.59 11.50
CA MET A 416 -10.13 -1.52 11.28
C MET A 416 -10.81 -0.15 11.24
N THR A 417 -11.96 -0.04 10.59
CA THR A 417 -12.79 1.18 10.57
C THR A 417 -13.21 1.59 11.98
N ALA A 418 -13.70 0.66 12.79
CA ALA A 418 -14.12 0.93 14.17
C ALA A 418 -12.94 1.38 15.06
N VAL A 419 -11.76 0.77 14.89
CA VAL A 419 -10.54 1.17 15.61
C VAL A 419 -10.11 2.59 15.23
N ILE A 420 -10.05 2.91 13.94
CA ILE A 420 -9.65 4.25 13.46
C ILE A 420 -10.60 5.32 14.00
N ILE A 421 -11.91 5.08 13.95
CA ILE A 421 -12.91 6.03 14.47
C ILE A 421 -12.83 6.14 15.98
N GLY A 422 -12.71 5.01 16.69
CA GLY A 422 -12.60 4.99 18.14
C GLY A 422 -11.36 5.77 18.64
N VAL A 423 -10.21 5.51 18.01
CA VAL A 423 -8.95 6.22 18.30
C VAL A 423 -9.07 7.70 17.95
N GLY A 424 -9.69 8.04 16.80
CA GLY A 424 -9.90 9.43 16.40
C GLY A 424 -10.82 10.20 17.35
N LEU A 425 -11.92 9.61 17.81
CA LEU A 425 -12.83 10.21 18.78
C LEU A 425 -12.18 10.36 20.15
N LEU A 426 -11.41 9.36 20.59
CA LEU A 426 -10.65 9.42 21.83
C LEU A 426 -9.60 10.54 21.78
N ALA A 427 -8.89 10.65 20.66
CA ALA A 427 -7.92 11.72 20.42
C ALA A 427 -8.58 13.11 20.49
N LEU A 428 -9.74 13.30 19.86
CA LEU A 428 -10.51 14.55 19.92
C LEU A 428 -10.96 14.88 21.34
N LEU A 429 -11.40 13.89 22.12
CA LEU A 429 -11.82 14.08 23.50
C LEU A 429 -10.64 14.46 24.38
N LEU A 430 -9.52 13.75 24.28
CA LEU A 430 -8.27 14.07 24.99
C LEU A 430 -7.78 15.48 24.65
N LEU A 431 -7.82 15.82 23.34
CA LEU A 431 -7.48 17.17 22.86
C LEU A 431 -8.35 18.23 23.52
N GLY A 432 -9.67 18.03 23.55
CA GLY A 432 -10.62 18.96 24.16
C GLY A 432 -10.33 19.17 25.65
N LEU A 433 -10.09 18.09 26.40
CA LEU A 433 -9.75 18.13 27.82
C LEU A 433 -8.41 18.86 28.06
N LEU A 434 -7.41 18.59 27.21
CA LEU A 434 -6.09 19.17 27.34
C LEU A 434 -6.09 20.68 27.01
N VAL A 435 -6.81 21.10 25.95
CA VAL A 435 -7.05 22.52 25.63
C VAL A 435 -7.74 23.22 26.81
N TYR A 436 -8.78 22.60 27.35
CA TYR A 436 -9.50 23.15 28.52
C TYR A 436 -8.60 23.29 29.73
N GLY A 437 -7.79 22.25 30.02
CA GLY A 437 -6.81 22.27 31.12
C GLY A 437 -5.73 23.36 30.92
N LEU A 438 -5.16 23.49 29.73
CA LEU A 438 -4.20 24.53 29.38
C LEU A 438 -4.80 25.95 29.52
N LEU A 439 -6.04 26.13 29.09
CA LEU A 439 -6.73 27.40 29.27
C LEU A 439 -6.91 27.75 30.77
N ILE A 440 -7.29 26.80 31.61
CA ILE A 440 -7.40 27.04 33.08
C ILE A 440 -6.04 27.37 33.67
N MET A 441 -5.00 26.60 33.31
CA MET A 441 -3.65 26.78 33.86
C MET A 441 -3.04 28.12 33.44
N SER A 442 -3.25 28.54 32.19
CA SER A 442 -2.71 29.81 31.68
C SER A 442 -3.35 31.05 32.36
N ARG A 443 -4.57 30.95 32.91
CA ARG A 443 -5.16 32.02 33.73
C ARG A 443 -4.31 32.34 34.96
N ARG A 444 -3.62 31.36 35.55
CA ARG A 444 -2.75 31.57 36.72
C ARG A 444 -1.44 32.29 36.39
N LEU A 445 -1.00 32.24 35.12
CA LEU A 445 0.24 32.86 34.66
C LEU A 445 0.07 34.32 34.24
N LEU A 446 -1.16 34.77 33.96
CA LEU A 446 -1.50 36.12 33.52
C LEU A 446 -0.92 37.27 34.39
N PRO A 447 -0.93 37.21 35.74
CA PRO A 447 -0.46 38.33 36.56
C PRO A 447 1.05 38.62 36.46
N HIS A 448 1.84 37.61 36.04
CA HIS A 448 3.30 37.67 36.04
C HIS A 448 3.91 38.06 34.67
N MET A 449 3.08 38.31 33.67
CA MET A 449 3.53 38.57 32.30
C MET A 449 3.51 40.07 31.94
N SER A 450 4.36 40.46 30.98
CA SER A 450 4.35 41.83 30.41
C SER A 450 3.02 42.15 29.72
N LEU A 451 2.71 43.43 29.62
CA LEU A 451 1.41 43.92 29.15
C LEU A 451 1.02 43.36 27.75
N ILE A 452 1.95 43.27 26.82
CA ILE A 452 1.69 42.76 25.47
C ILE A 452 1.32 41.27 25.49
N TRP A 453 2.06 40.45 26.26
CA TRP A 453 1.79 39.03 26.45
C TRP A 453 0.46 38.79 27.18
N ARG A 454 0.15 39.65 28.16
CA ARG A 454 -1.12 39.57 28.90
C ARG A 454 -2.31 39.83 28.00
N PHE A 455 -2.25 40.83 27.10
CA PHE A 455 -3.31 41.09 26.12
C PHE A 455 -3.42 40.00 25.05
N GLY A 456 -2.30 39.46 24.56
CA GLY A 456 -2.31 38.33 23.64
C GLY A 456 -3.00 37.10 24.23
N LEU A 457 -2.67 36.75 25.49
CA LEU A 457 -3.31 35.64 26.19
C LEU A 457 -4.79 35.94 26.56
N GLN A 458 -5.11 37.16 26.98
CA GLN A 458 -6.51 37.56 27.25
C GLN A 458 -7.39 37.47 25.98
N GLY A 459 -6.86 37.71 24.81
CA GLY A 459 -7.55 37.51 23.54
C GLY A 459 -8.04 36.05 23.37
N LEU A 460 -7.20 35.06 23.72
CA LEU A 460 -7.56 33.64 23.71
C LEU A 460 -8.70 33.29 24.67
N PHE A 461 -8.75 33.93 25.82
CA PHE A 461 -9.79 33.62 26.83
C PHE A 461 -11.10 34.32 26.56
N ARG A 462 -11.05 35.57 26.03
CA ARG A 462 -12.25 36.37 25.78
C ARG A 462 -13.12 35.71 24.71
N ASN A 463 -12.51 35.15 23.65
CA ASN A 463 -13.18 34.36 22.64
C ASN A 463 -12.84 32.87 22.75
N SER A 464 -13.03 32.29 23.96
CA SER A 464 -12.60 30.92 24.26
C SER A 464 -13.16 29.86 23.27
N ARG A 465 -14.44 30.00 22.86
CA ARG A 465 -15.07 29.09 21.89
C ARG A 465 -14.39 29.16 20.49
N GLY A 466 -14.07 30.36 20.04
CA GLY A 466 -13.35 30.58 18.77
C GLY A 466 -11.92 30.06 18.86
N SER A 467 -11.20 30.36 19.92
CA SER A 467 -9.82 29.92 20.15
C SER A 467 -9.71 28.40 20.27
N VAL A 468 -10.61 27.72 20.99
CA VAL A 468 -10.67 26.27 21.07
C VAL A 468 -10.91 25.65 19.69
N SER A 469 -11.85 26.19 18.93
CA SER A 469 -12.11 25.71 17.55
C SER A 469 -10.90 25.85 16.65
N GLN A 470 -10.15 26.95 16.74
CA GLN A 470 -8.91 27.17 15.99
C GLN A 470 -7.80 26.22 16.42
N ILE A 471 -7.58 26.08 17.74
CA ILE A 471 -6.58 25.13 18.27
C ILE A 471 -6.88 23.72 17.79
N LEU A 472 -8.14 23.28 17.88
CA LEU A 472 -8.56 21.96 17.42
C LEU A 472 -8.29 21.80 15.90
N ALA A 473 -8.66 22.78 15.09
CA ALA A 473 -8.47 22.74 13.65
C ALA A 473 -6.98 22.67 13.27
N PHE A 474 -6.14 23.50 13.89
CA PHE A 474 -4.70 23.51 13.64
C PHE A 474 -4.02 22.24 14.15
N SER A 475 -4.37 21.78 15.37
CA SER A 475 -3.82 20.53 15.89
C SER A 475 -4.18 19.36 15.00
N MET A 476 -5.44 19.25 14.57
CA MET A 476 -5.88 18.16 13.68
C MET A 476 -5.15 18.19 12.33
N THR A 477 -4.94 19.40 11.78
CA THR A 477 -4.16 19.57 10.55
C THR A 477 -2.71 19.15 10.74
N LEU A 478 -2.07 19.55 11.83
CA LEU A 478 -0.69 19.20 12.14
C LEU A 478 -0.55 17.69 12.41
N VAL A 479 -1.48 17.08 13.15
CA VAL A 479 -1.52 15.63 13.37
C VAL A 479 -1.56 14.90 12.04
N ALA A 480 -2.46 15.31 11.15
CA ALA A 480 -2.62 14.69 9.84
C ALA A 480 -1.34 14.80 8.98
N MET A 481 -0.69 15.97 9.00
CA MET A 481 0.59 16.19 8.30
C MET A 481 1.72 15.33 8.89
N VAL A 482 1.82 15.25 10.23
CA VAL A 482 2.83 14.45 10.90
C VAL A 482 2.62 12.96 10.64
N LEU A 483 1.38 12.47 10.75
CA LEU A 483 1.06 11.07 10.44
C LEU A 483 1.47 10.72 9.01
N SER A 484 1.11 11.54 8.03
CA SER A 484 1.48 11.33 6.64
C SER A 484 3.00 11.34 6.44
N PHE A 485 3.70 12.26 7.10
CA PHE A 485 5.16 12.38 6.99
C PHE A 485 5.89 11.22 7.69
N THR A 486 5.50 10.87 8.91
CA THR A 486 6.18 9.83 9.72
C THR A 486 5.95 8.45 9.11
N VAL A 487 4.70 8.12 8.78
CA VAL A 487 4.41 6.81 8.14
C VAL A 487 5.16 6.66 6.82
N ARG A 488 5.27 7.75 6.03
CA ARG A 488 6.09 7.75 4.82
C ARG A 488 7.57 7.48 5.13
N THR A 489 8.14 8.22 6.05
CA THR A 489 9.59 8.13 6.37
C THR A 489 9.92 6.74 6.89
N ASP A 490 9.12 6.24 7.80
CA ASP A 490 9.34 4.93 8.40
C ASP A 490 9.12 3.78 7.40
N LEU A 491 8.14 3.89 6.50
CA LEU A 491 7.98 2.94 5.41
C LEU A 491 9.23 2.91 4.51
N LEU A 492 9.75 4.09 4.14
CA LEU A 492 10.95 4.19 3.31
C LEU A 492 12.19 3.66 4.02
N ASP A 493 12.38 4.03 5.29
CA ASP A 493 13.52 3.59 6.09
C ASP A 493 13.48 2.06 6.32
N ASN A 494 12.30 1.49 6.57
CA ASN A 494 12.15 0.05 6.68
C ASN A 494 12.45 -0.67 5.36
N TRP A 495 12.00 -0.12 4.24
CA TRP A 495 12.31 -0.70 2.93
C TRP A 495 13.79 -0.62 2.57
N HIS A 496 14.47 0.51 2.89
CA HIS A 496 15.91 0.63 2.69
C HIS A 496 16.70 -0.32 3.60
N LYS A 497 16.23 -0.56 4.82
CA LYS A 497 16.83 -1.52 5.75
C LYS A 497 16.63 -2.97 5.29
N GLN A 498 15.48 -3.28 4.69
CA GLN A 498 15.18 -4.62 4.16
C GLN A 498 15.95 -4.94 2.88
N LEU A 499 16.23 -3.93 2.04
CA LEU A 499 16.97 -4.08 0.79
C LEU A 499 18.19 -3.14 0.78
N PRO A 500 19.29 -3.51 1.44
CA PRO A 500 20.54 -2.75 1.37
C PRO A 500 21.03 -2.65 -0.08
N GLU A 501 21.81 -1.63 -0.39
CA GLU A 501 22.36 -1.39 -1.75
C GLU A 501 23.13 -2.59 -2.33
N HIS A 502 23.68 -3.44 -1.47
CA HIS A 502 24.41 -4.67 -1.81
C HIS A 502 23.65 -5.93 -1.35
N ALA A 503 22.31 -5.92 -1.39
CA ALA A 503 21.55 -7.14 -1.15
C ALA A 503 22.00 -8.24 -2.12
N PRO A 504 22.09 -9.51 -1.68
CA PRO A 504 22.42 -10.60 -2.57
C PRO A 504 21.47 -10.65 -3.77
N ASN A 505 22.03 -10.63 -4.95
CA ASN A 505 21.28 -10.66 -6.21
C ASN A 505 21.42 -11.98 -6.98
N HIS A 506 22.22 -12.90 -6.43
CA HIS A 506 22.42 -14.23 -6.97
C HIS A 506 22.31 -15.28 -5.86
N PHE A 507 21.65 -16.40 -6.18
CA PHE A 507 21.65 -17.60 -5.37
C PHE A 507 22.38 -18.71 -6.08
N ALA A 508 23.24 -19.43 -5.36
CA ALA A 508 23.84 -20.68 -5.82
C ALA A 508 23.20 -21.84 -5.04
N LEU A 509 22.58 -22.76 -5.76
CA LEU A 509 21.82 -23.91 -5.25
C LEU A 509 22.50 -25.21 -5.75
N ASN A 510 22.21 -26.30 -5.08
CA ASN A 510 22.72 -27.63 -5.48
C ASN A 510 24.26 -27.69 -5.53
N ILE A 511 24.96 -27.00 -4.63
CA ILE A 511 26.39 -27.13 -4.46
C ILE A 511 26.64 -28.44 -3.72
N PHE A 512 27.37 -29.38 -4.32
CA PHE A 512 27.71 -30.64 -3.67
C PHE A 512 28.74 -30.44 -2.55
N PRO A 513 28.76 -31.34 -1.54
CA PRO A 513 29.68 -31.22 -0.37
C PRO A 513 31.14 -31.16 -0.76
N ASP A 514 31.56 -31.91 -1.78
CA ASP A 514 32.91 -31.93 -2.32
C ASP A 514 33.34 -30.62 -3.03
N GLN A 515 32.32 -29.88 -3.55
CA GLN A 515 32.55 -28.64 -4.29
C GLN A 515 32.45 -27.39 -3.38
N GLN A 516 31.84 -27.49 -2.20
CA GLN A 516 31.57 -26.35 -1.32
C GLN A 516 32.80 -25.49 -1.03
N GLN A 517 33.88 -26.09 -0.60
CA GLN A 517 35.12 -25.37 -0.25
C GLN A 517 35.76 -24.70 -1.47
N THR A 518 35.72 -25.37 -2.62
CA THR A 518 36.26 -24.83 -3.87
C THR A 518 35.41 -23.65 -4.36
N PHE A 519 34.10 -23.75 -4.27
CA PHE A 519 33.16 -22.70 -4.62
C PHE A 519 33.37 -21.47 -3.71
N GLN A 520 33.49 -21.68 -2.41
CA GLN A 520 33.74 -20.62 -1.44
C GLN A 520 35.05 -19.88 -1.74
N LYS A 521 36.15 -20.60 -2.00
CA LYS A 521 37.44 -20.01 -2.37
C LYS A 521 37.37 -19.18 -3.64
N GLU A 522 36.56 -19.60 -4.60
CA GLU A 522 36.38 -18.87 -5.86
C GLU A 522 35.69 -17.52 -5.63
N LEU A 523 34.65 -17.48 -4.76
CA LEU A 523 34.01 -16.23 -4.37
C LEU A 523 34.96 -15.31 -3.61
N GLU A 524 35.75 -15.86 -2.67
CA GLU A 524 36.72 -15.11 -1.88
C GLU A 524 37.85 -14.52 -2.74
N GLN A 525 38.36 -15.24 -3.73
CA GLN A 525 39.39 -14.77 -4.66
C GLN A 525 38.90 -13.55 -5.48
N GLN A 526 37.64 -13.52 -5.77
CA GLN A 526 37.00 -12.40 -6.47
C GLN A 526 36.50 -11.31 -5.51
N GLN A 527 36.79 -11.42 -4.20
CA GLN A 527 36.32 -10.49 -3.17
C GLN A 527 34.79 -10.33 -3.15
N ILE A 528 34.05 -11.41 -3.45
CA ILE A 528 32.63 -11.47 -3.40
C ILE A 528 32.21 -11.98 -2.03
N VAL A 529 31.48 -11.15 -1.28
CA VAL A 529 30.96 -11.53 0.03
C VAL A 529 29.67 -12.33 -0.19
N GLY A 530 29.71 -13.64 0.14
CA GLY A 530 28.56 -14.51 0.14
C GLY A 530 27.93 -14.65 1.53
N SER A 531 26.67 -15.06 1.57
CA SER A 531 26.04 -15.53 2.80
C SER A 531 26.66 -16.83 3.28
N ARG A 532 26.34 -17.24 4.52
CA ARG A 532 26.71 -18.57 5.02
C ARG A 532 26.19 -19.66 4.07
N PHE A 533 26.97 -20.73 3.91
CA PHE A 533 26.54 -21.92 3.19
C PHE A 533 25.63 -22.75 4.11
N TYR A 534 24.38 -22.93 3.69
CA TYR A 534 23.40 -23.73 4.43
C TYR A 534 23.25 -25.10 3.75
N PRO A 535 23.38 -26.20 4.52
CA PRO A 535 23.07 -27.53 4.00
C PRO A 535 21.55 -27.65 3.78
N VAL A 536 21.15 -28.29 2.69
CA VAL A 536 19.75 -28.51 2.32
C VAL A 536 19.52 -30.01 2.10
N VAL A 537 18.59 -30.55 2.87
CA VAL A 537 18.04 -31.91 2.69
C VAL A 537 16.61 -31.78 2.19
N ARG A 538 16.22 -32.57 1.21
CA ARG A 538 14.87 -32.60 0.72
C ARG A 538 14.05 -33.57 1.50
N GLY A 539 12.97 -33.11 2.09
CA GLY A 539 12.07 -33.94 2.88
C GLY A 539 10.64 -33.42 2.85
N ARG A 540 9.71 -34.31 3.14
CA ARG A 540 8.27 -33.99 3.19
C ARG A 540 7.75 -34.15 4.61
N LEU A 541 6.97 -33.19 5.08
CA LEU A 541 6.21 -33.29 6.32
C LEU A 541 4.99 -34.20 6.06
N VAL A 542 4.89 -35.31 6.80
CA VAL A 542 3.86 -36.34 6.62
C VAL A 542 2.81 -36.27 7.70
N GLU A 543 3.23 -36.16 8.99
CA GLU A 543 2.32 -36.18 10.13
C GLU A 543 2.67 -35.11 11.16
N ILE A 544 1.64 -34.64 11.85
CA ILE A 544 1.73 -33.80 13.05
C ILE A 544 1.03 -34.52 14.17
N ASN A 545 1.76 -34.88 15.24
CA ASN A 545 1.23 -35.66 16.38
C ASN A 545 0.50 -36.96 15.92
N GLN A 546 1.10 -37.71 15.01
CA GLN A 546 0.56 -38.93 14.41
C GLN A 546 -0.73 -38.74 13.58
N THR A 547 -1.08 -37.50 13.27
CA THR A 547 -2.21 -37.19 12.38
C THR A 547 -1.67 -36.78 11.00
N PRO A 548 -2.12 -37.41 9.90
CA PRO A 548 -1.68 -37.03 8.55
C PRO A 548 -1.94 -35.54 8.27
N VAL A 549 -0.93 -34.86 7.77
CA VAL A 549 -0.99 -33.41 7.54
C VAL A 549 -2.12 -33.01 6.61
N GLN A 550 -2.47 -33.85 5.64
CA GLN A 550 -3.57 -33.64 4.70
C GLN A 550 -4.95 -33.47 5.35
N GLN A 551 -5.14 -33.98 6.58
CA GLN A 551 -6.40 -33.85 7.32
C GLN A 551 -6.49 -32.54 8.14
N ILE A 552 -5.35 -31.88 8.38
CA ILE A 552 -5.24 -30.71 9.27
C ILE A 552 -5.33 -29.41 8.48
N VAL A 553 -4.95 -29.43 7.20
CA VAL A 553 -4.78 -28.24 6.35
C VAL A 553 -6.11 -27.79 5.76
N SER A 554 -6.40 -26.50 5.87
CA SER A 554 -7.50 -25.85 5.13
C SER A 554 -7.02 -25.42 3.73
N LYS A 555 -7.87 -25.59 2.72
CA LYS A 555 -7.58 -25.41 1.28
C LYS A 555 -7.06 -24.02 0.84
N ASP A 556 -7.07 -23.02 1.71
CA ASP A 556 -6.76 -21.62 1.36
C ASP A 556 -5.54 -21.07 2.12
N THR A 557 -4.59 -21.91 2.58
CA THR A 557 -3.49 -21.47 3.43
C THR A 557 -2.10 -21.84 2.87
N GLN A 558 -1.09 -21.05 3.27
CA GLN A 558 0.34 -21.33 2.99
C GLN A 558 0.75 -22.78 3.36
N GLY A 559 0.07 -23.38 4.34
CA GLY A 559 0.29 -24.76 4.78
C GLY A 559 -0.02 -25.78 3.69
N GLU A 560 -0.99 -25.53 2.83
CA GLU A 560 -1.32 -26.45 1.73
C GLU A 560 -0.13 -26.61 0.76
N GLY A 561 0.50 -25.49 0.37
CA GLY A 561 1.70 -25.52 -0.47
C GLY A 561 2.88 -26.29 0.14
N ALA A 562 3.03 -26.23 1.46
CA ALA A 562 4.10 -26.92 2.18
C ALA A 562 3.86 -28.43 2.35
N THR A 563 2.60 -28.88 2.27
CA THR A 563 2.24 -30.31 2.45
C THR A 563 2.32 -31.14 1.17
N HIS A 564 2.17 -30.48 0.01
CA HIS A 564 2.16 -31.15 -1.30
C HIS A 564 3.52 -31.15 -2.02
N ARG A 565 4.52 -30.43 -1.49
CA ARG A 565 5.88 -30.39 -2.07
C ARG A 565 6.92 -30.86 -1.07
N GLU A 566 8.07 -31.25 -1.58
CA GLU A 566 9.25 -31.41 -0.76
C GLU A 566 9.71 -30.06 -0.22
N LEU A 567 9.96 -30.03 1.09
CA LEU A 567 10.51 -28.88 1.79
C LEU A 567 12.03 -28.93 1.74
N SER A 568 12.65 -27.76 1.63
CA SER A 568 14.07 -27.59 1.88
C SER A 568 14.30 -27.55 3.40
N LEU A 569 14.77 -28.67 3.97
CA LEU A 569 15.10 -28.77 5.38
C LEU A 569 16.57 -28.44 5.57
N THR A 570 16.89 -27.73 6.63
CA THR A 570 18.28 -27.38 6.97
C THR A 570 18.54 -27.61 8.45
N TRP A 571 19.80 -27.63 8.83
CA TRP A 571 20.19 -27.63 10.24
C TRP A 571 21.19 -26.49 10.51
N SER A 572 21.16 -25.97 11.71
CA SER A 572 22.08 -24.93 12.15
C SER A 572 22.26 -24.95 13.64
N LYS A 573 23.48 -24.71 14.09
CA LYS A 573 23.80 -24.54 15.52
C LYS A 573 23.33 -23.17 16.00
N ASP A 574 23.57 -22.14 15.20
CA ASP A 574 23.28 -20.77 15.53
C ASP A 574 21.97 -20.32 14.88
N LEU A 575 21.24 -19.42 15.56
CA LEU A 575 20.07 -18.78 15.00
C LEU A 575 20.51 -17.87 13.85
N PRO A 576 19.93 -17.98 12.64
CA PRO A 576 20.21 -17.03 11.56
C PRO A 576 19.86 -15.60 11.94
N GLU A 577 20.68 -14.63 11.50
CA GLU A 577 20.57 -13.22 11.88
C GLU A 577 19.18 -12.61 11.63
N ASP A 578 18.52 -13.03 10.54
CA ASP A 578 17.22 -12.51 10.10
C ASP A 578 16.03 -13.26 10.73
N ASN A 579 16.26 -14.05 11.78
CA ASN A 579 15.24 -14.84 12.46
C ASN A 579 15.08 -14.38 13.92
N LYS A 580 13.83 -14.21 14.37
CA LYS A 580 13.48 -13.85 15.75
C LYS A 580 12.59 -14.92 16.36
N ILE A 581 12.95 -15.44 17.53
CA ILE A 581 12.11 -16.42 18.23
C ILE A 581 10.90 -15.73 18.81
N THR A 582 9.71 -16.25 18.50
CA THR A 582 8.42 -15.72 18.97
C THR A 582 7.81 -16.58 20.09
N ALA A 583 8.14 -17.87 20.13
CA ALA A 583 7.71 -18.77 21.18
C ALA A 583 8.71 -19.93 21.34
N GLY A 584 8.87 -20.46 22.55
CA GLY A 584 9.84 -21.52 22.86
C GLY A 584 11.27 -21.00 22.98
N HIS A 585 12.25 -21.87 22.82
CA HIS A 585 13.67 -21.53 22.94
C HIS A 585 14.49 -22.18 21.82
N TRP A 586 15.53 -21.48 21.39
CA TRP A 586 16.57 -22.08 20.51
C TRP A 586 17.41 -23.07 21.32
N TRP A 587 17.87 -24.11 20.67
CA TRP A 587 18.71 -25.13 21.34
C TRP A 587 20.08 -24.56 21.77
N GLN A 588 20.48 -24.87 22.98
CA GLN A 588 21.80 -24.50 23.52
C GLN A 588 22.80 -25.66 23.53
N SER A 589 22.32 -26.88 23.27
CA SER A 589 23.12 -28.09 23.21
C SER A 589 22.91 -28.81 21.88
N ASP A 590 23.91 -29.63 21.47
CA ASP A 590 23.87 -30.40 20.22
C ASP A 590 22.92 -31.61 20.33
N ARG A 591 21.74 -31.45 20.96
CA ARG A 591 20.71 -32.49 21.09
C ARG A 591 19.96 -32.62 19.76
N ALA A 592 20.09 -33.79 19.11
CA ALA A 592 19.37 -34.14 17.90
C ALA A 592 17.83 -34.25 18.11
N GLY A 593 17.06 -34.17 17.04
CA GLY A 593 15.62 -34.40 17.06
C GLY A 593 14.79 -33.19 17.46
N LEU A 594 15.35 -31.96 17.40
CA LEU A 594 14.62 -30.73 17.61
C LEU A 594 14.42 -29.98 16.28
N VAL A 595 13.29 -29.27 16.15
CA VAL A 595 12.97 -28.43 14.98
C VAL A 595 12.41 -27.07 15.40
N SER A 596 12.85 -26.04 14.73
CA SER A 596 12.28 -24.68 14.82
C SER A 596 11.45 -24.40 13.57
N VAL A 597 10.20 -23.98 13.75
CA VAL A 597 9.23 -23.79 12.67
C VAL A 597 8.93 -22.31 12.48
N GLU A 598 8.73 -21.89 11.23
CA GLU A 598 8.30 -20.53 10.90
C GLU A 598 6.88 -20.28 11.39
N GLN A 599 6.63 -19.11 11.97
CA GLN A 599 5.39 -18.80 12.71
C GLN A 599 4.13 -18.80 11.82
N LYS A 600 4.21 -18.30 10.58
CA LYS A 600 3.05 -18.28 9.67
C LYS A 600 2.69 -19.69 9.23
N LEU A 601 3.70 -20.48 8.89
CA LEU A 601 3.52 -21.90 8.57
C LEU A 601 2.97 -22.67 9.78
N ALA A 602 3.52 -22.43 10.98
CA ALA A 602 3.04 -23.06 12.21
C ALA A 602 1.56 -22.71 12.50
N LYS A 603 1.15 -21.45 12.32
CA LYS A 603 -0.26 -21.05 12.44
C LYS A 603 -1.16 -21.72 11.41
N SER A 604 -0.70 -21.82 10.16
CA SER A 604 -1.41 -22.44 9.04
C SER A 604 -1.63 -23.94 9.27
N LEU A 605 -0.62 -24.62 9.81
CA LEU A 605 -0.64 -26.05 10.13
C LEU A 605 -1.09 -26.35 11.58
N LYS A 606 -1.43 -25.31 12.36
CA LYS A 606 -1.83 -25.39 13.79
C LYS A 606 -0.75 -26.03 14.69
N ILE A 607 0.51 -25.91 14.31
CA ILE A 607 1.67 -26.44 15.04
C ILE A 607 1.95 -25.56 16.27
N LYS A 608 2.26 -26.21 17.40
CA LYS A 608 2.64 -25.58 18.68
C LYS A 608 4.00 -26.08 19.14
N VAL A 609 4.63 -25.32 20.03
CA VAL A 609 5.86 -25.76 20.72
C VAL A 609 5.57 -27.03 21.51
N GLY A 610 6.41 -28.06 21.36
CA GLY A 610 6.26 -29.37 21.94
C GLY A 610 5.60 -30.43 21.04
N ASP A 611 5.01 -30.02 19.90
CA ASP A 611 4.42 -30.98 18.95
C ASP A 611 5.51 -31.84 18.28
N LYS A 612 5.16 -33.06 17.92
CA LYS A 612 5.99 -34.01 17.18
C LYS A 612 5.64 -33.95 15.71
N LEU A 613 6.65 -33.75 14.89
CA LEU A 613 6.53 -33.69 13.42
C LEU A 613 7.26 -34.89 12.82
N THR A 614 6.59 -35.63 11.94
CA THR A 614 7.17 -36.76 11.20
C THR A 614 7.51 -36.33 9.79
N PHE A 615 8.74 -36.58 9.39
CA PHE A 615 9.25 -36.24 8.06
C PHE A 615 9.68 -37.49 7.31
N THR A 616 9.58 -37.45 6.00
CA THR A 616 10.12 -38.48 5.09
C THR A 616 11.22 -37.85 4.23
N VAL A 617 12.40 -38.49 4.21
CA VAL A 617 13.54 -38.12 3.33
C VAL A 617 13.88 -39.40 2.53
N GLY A 618 13.64 -39.34 1.19
CA GLY A 618 13.72 -40.58 0.38
C GLY A 618 12.75 -41.65 0.85
N SER A 619 13.27 -42.78 1.30
CA SER A 619 12.50 -43.91 1.85
C SER A 619 12.48 -43.95 3.39
N GLU A 620 13.20 -43.07 4.07
CA GLU A 620 13.34 -43.10 5.54
C GLU A 620 12.44 -42.05 6.19
N GLN A 621 11.94 -42.40 7.37
CA GLN A 621 11.13 -41.49 8.20
C GLN A 621 11.86 -41.20 9.50
N PHE A 622 11.74 -39.96 9.96
CA PHE A 622 12.26 -39.53 11.25
C PHE A 622 11.29 -38.56 11.93
N GLU A 623 11.34 -38.52 13.25
CA GLU A 623 10.56 -37.59 14.05
C GLU A 623 11.42 -36.46 14.64
N ALA A 624 10.84 -35.27 14.74
CA ALA A 624 11.44 -34.15 15.45
C ALA A 624 10.40 -33.40 16.29
N THR A 625 10.84 -32.90 17.45
CA THR A 625 10.00 -32.13 18.37
C THR A 625 10.16 -30.64 18.16
N VAL A 626 9.07 -29.89 18.07
CA VAL A 626 9.08 -28.45 17.92
C VAL A 626 9.61 -27.77 19.19
N SER A 627 10.81 -27.20 19.13
CA SER A 627 11.46 -26.48 20.25
C SER A 627 11.09 -25.01 20.29
N SER A 628 10.88 -24.40 19.12
CA SER A 628 10.57 -22.97 19.00
C SER A 628 9.79 -22.65 17.74
N LEU A 629 9.07 -21.53 17.82
CA LEU A 629 8.50 -20.83 16.67
C LEU A 629 9.29 -19.56 16.42
N ARG A 630 9.55 -19.24 15.16
CA ARG A 630 10.34 -18.07 14.77
C ARG A 630 9.63 -17.27 13.69
N ASP A 631 9.77 -15.96 13.78
CA ASP A 631 9.44 -15.04 12.71
C ASP A 631 10.70 -14.79 11.88
N LEU A 632 10.55 -14.73 10.58
CA LEU A 632 11.65 -14.56 9.66
C LEU A 632 11.33 -13.53 8.58
N GLN A 633 12.37 -12.84 8.14
CA GLN A 633 12.26 -11.83 7.08
C GLN A 633 12.70 -12.47 5.75
N TRP A 634 11.72 -12.70 4.87
CA TRP A 634 11.99 -13.23 3.53
C TRP A 634 12.61 -12.21 2.58
N ASP A 635 12.48 -10.93 2.91
CA ASP A 635 12.82 -9.80 2.03
C ASP A 635 14.34 -9.50 1.99
N THR A 636 15.16 -10.14 2.85
CA THR A 636 16.61 -9.87 2.96
C THR A 636 17.43 -10.49 1.84
N MET A 637 16.80 -11.30 0.97
CA MET A 637 17.48 -12.06 -0.10
C MET A 637 18.64 -12.95 0.40
N LYS A 638 18.61 -13.33 1.67
CA LYS A 638 19.45 -14.39 2.23
C LYS A 638 18.70 -15.72 2.25
N PRO A 639 19.41 -16.88 2.20
CA PRO A 639 18.75 -18.18 2.31
C PRO A 639 17.98 -18.29 3.62
N ASN A 640 16.67 -18.54 3.54
CA ASN A 640 15.79 -18.77 4.68
C ASN A 640 14.99 -20.05 4.49
N PHE A 641 14.57 -20.66 5.62
CA PHE A 641 13.93 -21.96 5.63
C PHE A 641 12.71 -21.96 6.53
N TYR A 642 11.67 -22.67 6.11
CA TYR A 642 10.47 -22.88 6.93
C TYR A 642 10.76 -23.67 8.20
N MET A 643 11.68 -24.63 8.11
CA MET A 643 12.06 -25.52 9.19
C MET A 643 13.59 -25.63 9.30
N ILE A 644 14.09 -25.39 10.50
CA ILE A 644 15.52 -25.55 10.82
C ILE A 644 15.63 -26.57 11.94
N PHE A 645 16.54 -27.53 11.78
CA PHE A 645 16.75 -28.63 12.74
C PHE A 645 17.99 -28.38 13.59
N SER A 646 18.01 -29.00 14.73
CA SER A 646 19.21 -29.06 15.57
C SER A 646 20.30 -29.93 14.90
N PRO A 647 21.59 -29.64 15.17
CA PRO A 647 22.70 -30.49 14.72
C PRO A 647 22.50 -31.96 15.10
N GLY A 648 23.00 -32.86 14.27
CA GLY A 648 22.87 -34.31 14.48
C GLY A 648 21.54 -34.94 14.00
N THR A 649 20.57 -34.11 13.53
CA THR A 649 19.26 -34.61 13.07
C THR A 649 19.27 -34.98 11.59
N LEU A 650 19.89 -34.17 10.73
CA LEU A 650 19.84 -34.32 9.27
C LEU A 650 21.19 -34.66 8.63
N GLU A 651 22.26 -34.72 9.37
CA GLU A 651 23.64 -34.88 8.86
C GLU A 651 23.89 -36.18 8.12
N ASN A 652 23.11 -37.22 8.42
CA ASN A 652 23.25 -38.55 7.78
C ASN A 652 22.51 -38.65 6.42
N TYR A 653 21.72 -37.63 6.06
CA TYR A 653 20.97 -37.61 4.81
C TYR A 653 21.76 -36.94 3.68
N PRO A 654 21.52 -37.34 2.43
CA PRO A 654 22.14 -36.66 1.29
C PRO A 654 21.77 -35.16 1.28
N SER A 655 22.76 -34.30 1.27
CA SER A 655 22.58 -32.86 1.32
C SER A 655 23.33 -32.15 0.20
N THR A 656 22.78 -31.00 -0.21
CA THR A 656 23.47 -30.02 -1.06
C THR A 656 23.53 -28.70 -0.31
N PHE A 657 24.39 -27.79 -0.76
CA PHE A 657 24.49 -26.47 -0.13
C PHE A 657 23.85 -25.39 -0.96
N ILE A 658 23.29 -24.37 -0.25
CA ILE A 658 22.79 -23.12 -0.80
C ILE A 658 23.56 -21.95 -0.18
N THR A 659 23.88 -20.97 -1.01
CA THR A 659 24.38 -19.66 -0.58
C THR A 659 23.81 -18.56 -1.47
N SER A 660 23.87 -17.32 -1.01
CA SER A 660 23.56 -16.13 -1.82
C SER A 660 24.72 -15.15 -1.78
N PHE A 661 24.89 -14.39 -2.85
CA PHE A 661 25.98 -13.41 -2.95
C PHE A 661 25.57 -12.23 -3.84
N TYR A 662 26.24 -11.09 -3.64
CA TYR A 662 26.07 -9.92 -4.47
C TYR A 662 27.13 -9.86 -5.55
N LEU A 663 26.71 -9.74 -6.82
CA LEU A 663 27.59 -9.57 -7.97
C LEU A 663 27.17 -8.32 -8.77
N PRO A 664 28.08 -7.32 -8.91
CA PRO A 664 27.82 -6.15 -9.74
C PRO A 664 27.66 -6.51 -11.21
N GLU A 665 26.85 -5.74 -11.96
CA GLU A 665 26.64 -5.96 -13.41
C GLU A 665 27.94 -5.97 -14.22
N SER A 666 28.91 -5.17 -13.83
CA SER A 666 30.23 -5.10 -14.48
C SER A 666 31.02 -6.41 -14.43
N ARG A 667 30.64 -7.34 -13.54
CA ARG A 667 31.32 -8.63 -13.35
C ARG A 667 30.49 -9.84 -13.78
N LYS A 668 29.44 -9.66 -14.58
CA LYS A 668 28.58 -10.77 -15.06
C LYS A 668 29.34 -11.88 -15.78
N ASN A 669 30.48 -11.58 -16.37
CA ASN A 669 31.33 -12.60 -17.00
C ASN A 669 31.80 -13.70 -16.02
N PHE A 670 31.94 -13.35 -14.74
CA PHE A 670 32.30 -14.31 -13.71
C PHE A 670 31.24 -15.41 -13.50
N LEU A 671 29.97 -15.12 -13.70
CA LEU A 671 28.92 -16.15 -13.68
C LEU A 671 29.15 -17.24 -14.73
N ASN A 672 29.63 -16.84 -15.91
CA ASN A 672 29.93 -17.77 -16.98
C ASN A 672 31.12 -18.69 -16.60
N GLU A 673 32.10 -18.18 -15.88
CA GLU A 673 33.23 -18.96 -15.37
C GLU A 673 32.77 -19.93 -14.27
N LEU A 674 31.92 -19.48 -13.35
CA LEU A 674 31.32 -20.33 -12.32
C LEU A 674 30.48 -21.47 -12.91
N ILE A 675 29.62 -21.17 -13.93
CA ILE A 675 28.81 -22.18 -14.61
C ILE A 675 29.68 -23.24 -15.30
N LYS A 676 30.79 -22.83 -15.93
CA LYS A 676 31.70 -23.78 -16.57
C LYS A 676 32.46 -24.64 -15.56
N LYS A 677 32.83 -24.06 -14.41
CA LYS A 677 33.59 -24.75 -13.37
C LYS A 677 32.71 -25.64 -12.48
N PHE A 678 31.48 -25.25 -12.26
CA PHE A 678 30.49 -25.95 -11.43
C PHE A 678 29.17 -26.22 -12.20
N PRO A 679 29.19 -27.08 -13.19
CA PRO A 679 28.01 -27.27 -14.07
C PRO A 679 26.80 -27.86 -13.33
N SER A 680 26.98 -28.55 -12.22
CA SER A 680 25.92 -29.07 -11.35
C SER A 680 25.27 -28.02 -10.47
N THR A 681 25.95 -26.89 -10.22
CA THR A 681 25.43 -25.80 -9.41
C THR A 681 24.42 -24.97 -10.18
N THR A 682 23.27 -24.75 -9.60
CA THR A 682 22.24 -23.89 -10.17
C THR A 682 22.46 -22.47 -9.68
N LEU A 683 22.82 -21.56 -10.60
CA LEU A 683 22.88 -20.12 -10.33
C LEU A 683 21.57 -19.45 -10.70
N LEU A 684 20.94 -18.81 -9.73
CA LEU A 684 19.69 -18.08 -9.93
C LEU A 684 19.96 -16.57 -9.83
N GLU A 685 19.72 -15.86 -10.91
CA GLU A 685 19.75 -14.39 -10.92
C GLU A 685 18.41 -13.85 -10.44
N VAL A 686 18.41 -13.10 -9.34
CA VAL A 686 17.21 -12.43 -8.82
C VAL A 686 17.20 -10.93 -9.11
N ASP A 687 18.19 -10.45 -9.86
CA ASP A 687 18.33 -9.04 -10.25
C ASP A 687 17.05 -8.45 -10.86
N LEU A 688 16.42 -9.16 -11.77
CA LEU A 688 15.17 -8.71 -12.41
C LEU A 688 14.05 -8.51 -11.39
N ILE A 689 13.91 -9.44 -10.45
CA ILE A 689 12.89 -9.37 -9.39
C ILE A 689 13.21 -8.21 -8.45
N LEU A 690 14.48 -8.05 -8.06
CA LEU A 690 14.92 -6.94 -7.21
C LEU A 690 14.73 -5.58 -7.89
N GLN A 691 15.09 -5.45 -9.15
CA GLN A 691 14.90 -4.22 -9.92
C GLN A 691 13.42 -3.87 -10.05
N GLN A 692 12.56 -4.84 -10.31
CA GLN A 692 11.12 -4.63 -10.35
C GLN A 692 10.57 -4.19 -8.99
N PHE A 693 10.98 -4.86 -7.92
CA PHE A 693 10.58 -4.48 -6.56
C PHE A 693 11.05 -3.05 -6.22
N LYS A 694 12.30 -2.72 -6.52
CA LYS A 694 12.88 -1.39 -6.35
C LYS A 694 12.12 -0.32 -7.16
N THR A 695 11.72 -0.66 -8.38
CA THR A 695 10.93 0.22 -9.25
C THR A 695 9.55 0.48 -8.66
N ILE A 696 8.84 -0.56 -8.20
CA ILE A 696 7.54 -0.45 -7.53
C ILE A 696 7.65 0.43 -6.28
N LEU A 697 8.66 0.21 -5.45
CA LEU A 697 8.88 1.02 -4.25
C LEU A 697 9.13 2.49 -4.59
N THR A 698 9.91 2.76 -5.62
CA THR A 698 10.19 4.14 -6.08
C THR A 698 8.91 4.83 -6.59
N GLN A 699 8.07 4.09 -7.33
CA GLN A 699 6.78 4.58 -7.81
C GLN A 699 5.85 4.92 -6.65
N LEU A 700 5.75 4.02 -5.66
CA LEU A 700 4.95 4.23 -4.45
C LEU A 700 5.43 5.43 -3.66
N THR A 701 6.74 5.57 -3.49
CA THR A 701 7.35 6.72 -2.82
C THR A 701 7.00 8.04 -3.50
N ALA A 702 7.09 8.08 -4.82
CA ALA A 702 6.74 9.27 -5.59
C ALA A 702 5.25 9.60 -5.47
N ALA A 703 4.37 8.60 -5.50
CA ALA A 703 2.94 8.78 -5.29
C ALA A 703 2.63 9.32 -3.88
N ILE A 704 3.27 8.78 -2.85
CA ILE A 704 3.13 9.23 -1.46
C ILE A 704 3.60 10.69 -1.32
N ASN A 705 4.73 11.04 -1.92
CA ASN A 705 5.21 12.43 -1.95
C ASN A 705 4.20 13.39 -2.59
N TYR A 706 3.60 12.96 -3.69
CA TYR A 706 2.58 13.73 -4.38
C TYR A 706 1.34 13.96 -3.49
N LEU A 707 0.93 12.95 -2.71
CA LEU A 707 -0.16 13.06 -1.74
C LEU A 707 0.13 14.06 -0.63
N LEU A 708 1.38 14.12 -0.16
CA LEU A 708 1.79 15.11 0.84
C LEU A 708 1.58 16.55 0.36
N TYR A 709 1.77 16.85 -0.92
CA TYR A 709 1.46 18.18 -1.46
C TYR A 709 -0.02 18.53 -1.32
N PHE A 710 -0.93 17.58 -1.58
CA PHE A 710 -2.36 17.81 -1.38
C PHE A 710 -2.71 18.01 0.10
N ALA A 711 -2.12 17.21 0.99
CA ALA A 711 -2.31 17.37 2.43
C ALA A 711 -1.83 18.75 2.91
N LEU A 712 -0.72 19.23 2.36
CA LEU A 712 -0.15 20.54 2.64
C LEU A 712 -1.08 21.66 2.14
N LEU A 713 -1.59 21.56 0.91
CA LEU A 713 -2.56 22.50 0.35
C LEU A 713 -3.87 22.53 1.16
N ALA A 714 -4.38 21.36 1.55
CA ALA A 714 -5.56 21.27 2.42
C ALA A 714 -5.28 21.91 3.79
N GLY A 715 -4.11 21.70 4.36
CA GLY A 715 -3.66 22.30 5.62
C GLY A 715 -3.62 23.83 5.54
N PHE A 716 -3.07 24.39 4.48
CA PHE A 716 -3.10 25.85 4.24
C PHE A 716 -4.53 26.37 4.13
N THR A 717 -5.43 25.61 3.48
CA THR A 717 -6.83 26.03 3.36
C THR A 717 -7.52 26.09 4.72
N VAL A 718 -7.25 25.11 5.62
CA VAL A 718 -7.74 25.13 6.99
C VAL A 718 -7.22 26.35 7.75
N LEU A 719 -5.93 26.61 7.61
CA LEU A 719 -5.27 27.76 8.25
C LEU A 719 -5.92 29.08 7.83
N PHE A 720 -6.15 29.27 6.54
CA PHE A 720 -6.87 30.44 6.01
C PHE A 720 -8.32 30.46 6.49
N ALA A 721 -9.03 29.35 6.47
CA ALA A 721 -10.40 29.23 6.97
C ALA A 721 -10.50 29.63 8.44
N ALA A 722 -9.57 29.15 9.27
CA ALA A 722 -9.54 29.43 10.69
C ALA A 722 -9.26 30.92 11.01
N VAL A 723 -8.26 31.50 10.36
CA VAL A 723 -7.96 32.94 10.51
C VAL A 723 -9.13 33.79 10.03
N TYR A 724 -9.67 33.43 8.85
CA TYR A 724 -10.78 34.16 8.23
C TYR A 724 -12.08 34.05 9.04
N SER A 725 -12.33 32.93 9.71
CA SER A 725 -13.56 32.70 10.53
C SER A 725 -13.69 33.65 11.71
N THR A 726 -12.58 34.20 12.24
CA THR A 726 -12.58 35.13 13.40
C THR A 726 -12.21 36.56 13.04
N LEU A 727 -12.07 36.85 11.75
CA LEU A 727 -11.60 38.15 11.28
C LEU A 727 -12.53 39.30 11.70
N ASP A 728 -13.86 39.11 11.61
CA ASP A 728 -14.87 40.15 11.91
C ASP A 728 -14.85 40.54 13.38
N ASP A 729 -14.77 39.57 14.30
CA ASP A 729 -14.65 39.80 15.74
C ASP A 729 -13.37 40.58 16.06
N ARG A 730 -12.26 40.23 15.38
CA ARG A 730 -10.97 40.90 15.59
C ARG A 730 -10.93 42.32 15.02
N ILE A 731 -11.62 42.57 13.89
CA ILE A 731 -11.76 43.92 13.36
C ILE A 731 -12.48 44.82 14.36
N TYR A 732 -13.56 44.31 14.97
CA TYR A 732 -14.30 45.04 16.00
C TYR A 732 -13.46 45.32 17.25
N ASP A 733 -12.81 44.31 17.79
CA ASP A 733 -11.91 44.42 18.94
C ASP A 733 -10.75 45.41 18.69
N GLY A 734 -10.15 45.32 17.49
CA GLY A 734 -9.08 46.21 17.05
C GLY A 734 -9.55 47.65 16.95
N ALA A 735 -10.76 47.89 16.42
CA ALA A 735 -11.37 49.22 16.36
C ALA A 735 -11.61 49.78 17.76
N LEU A 736 -12.16 48.99 18.68
CA LEU A 736 -12.39 49.35 20.07
C LEU A 736 -11.08 49.72 20.82
N MET A 737 -10.05 48.89 20.68
CA MET A 737 -8.74 49.19 21.29
C MET A 737 -8.11 50.47 20.74
N ARG A 738 -8.29 50.75 19.43
CA ARG A 738 -7.80 52.00 18.84
C ARG A 738 -8.53 53.24 19.31
N THR A 739 -9.83 53.14 19.59
CA THR A 739 -10.57 54.26 20.22
C THR A 739 -10.11 54.53 21.66
N LEU A 740 -9.59 53.52 22.33
CA LEU A 740 -8.98 53.59 23.67
C LEU A 740 -7.49 54.03 23.63
N GLY A 741 -6.95 54.34 22.45
CA GLY A 741 -5.60 54.91 22.28
C GLY A 741 -4.51 53.89 21.92
N ALA A 742 -4.85 52.63 21.61
CA ALA A 742 -3.85 51.64 21.20
C ALA A 742 -3.27 51.97 19.82
N ASN A 743 -1.94 51.98 19.69
CA ASN A 743 -1.28 52.21 18.42
C ASN A 743 -1.27 50.98 17.53
N ARG A 744 -1.03 51.16 16.22
CA ARG A 744 -1.00 50.06 15.24
C ARG A 744 0.07 49.04 15.55
N ALA A 745 1.23 49.42 16.07
CA ALA A 745 2.34 48.55 16.39
C ALA A 745 2.00 47.61 17.56
N PHE A 746 1.30 48.14 18.56
CA PHE A 746 0.82 47.38 19.72
C PHE A 746 -0.18 46.31 19.29
N LEU A 747 -1.19 46.66 18.48
CA LEU A 747 -2.18 45.72 17.99
C LEU A 747 -1.53 44.61 17.14
N ARG A 748 -0.58 44.96 16.26
CA ARG A 748 0.14 44.00 15.45
C ARG A 748 0.94 43.01 16.31
N LYS A 749 1.67 43.48 17.30
CA LYS A 749 2.44 42.61 18.22
C LYS A 749 1.52 41.73 19.07
N THR A 750 0.42 42.26 19.58
CA THR A 750 -0.55 41.50 20.39
C THR A 750 -1.16 40.35 19.59
N HIS A 751 -1.61 40.59 18.36
CA HIS A 751 -2.17 39.55 17.54
C HIS A 751 -1.11 38.55 17.03
N LEU A 752 0.13 39.01 16.77
CA LEU A 752 1.21 38.09 16.43
C LEU A 752 1.49 37.11 17.56
N ILE A 753 1.58 37.60 18.79
CA ILE A 753 1.77 36.76 20.00
C ILE A 753 0.59 35.78 20.13
N GLU A 754 -0.63 36.29 19.99
CA GLU A 754 -1.84 35.46 20.07
C GLU A 754 -1.79 34.28 19.09
N PHE A 755 -1.51 34.53 17.79
CA PHE A 755 -1.43 33.49 16.77
C PHE A 755 -0.22 32.56 16.96
N THR A 756 0.92 33.11 17.38
CA THR A 756 2.10 32.30 17.70
C THR A 756 1.84 31.34 18.85
N LEU A 757 1.14 31.80 19.90
CA LEU A 757 0.73 30.97 21.03
C LEU A 757 -0.31 29.91 20.60
N LEU A 758 -1.29 30.30 19.76
CA LEU A 758 -2.24 29.35 19.19
C LEU A 758 -1.51 28.24 18.44
N GLY A 759 -0.54 28.61 17.59
CA GLY A 759 0.26 27.67 16.82
C GLY A 759 1.14 26.77 17.70
N LEU A 760 1.76 27.33 18.73
CA LEU A 760 2.60 26.59 19.67
C LEU A 760 1.78 25.57 20.47
N ILE A 761 0.64 25.97 21.02
CA ILE A 761 -0.28 25.07 21.73
C ILE A 761 -0.79 24.00 20.80
N SER A 762 -1.20 24.37 19.59
CA SER A 762 -1.66 23.42 18.57
C SER A 762 -0.57 22.40 18.19
N GLY A 763 0.68 22.85 18.07
CA GLY A 763 1.82 21.97 17.78
C GLY A 763 2.14 21.01 18.91
N LEU A 764 2.14 21.47 20.17
CA LEU A 764 2.32 20.58 21.34
C LEU A 764 1.24 19.52 21.43
N LEU A 765 -0.01 19.91 21.22
CA LEU A 765 -1.13 18.99 21.21
C LEU A 765 -1.05 18.00 20.06
N ALA A 766 -0.62 18.48 18.89
CA ALA A 766 -0.45 17.64 17.71
C ALA A 766 0.62 16.56 17.93
N VAL A 767 1.75 16.89 18.56
CA VAL A 767 2.77 15.86 18.91
C VAL A 767 2.17 14.79 19.79
N LEU A 768 1.52 15.19 20.88
CA LEU A 768 0.99 14.25 21.87
C LEU A 768 -0.01 13.27 21.24
N ILE A 769 -0.89 13.78 20.37
CA ILE A 769 -1.89 12.94 19.68
C ILE A 769 -1.24 12.08 18.61
N SER A 770 -0.30 12.65 17.86
CA SER A 770 0.42 11.88 16.82
C SER A 770 1.16 10.71 17.43
N GLU A 771 1.82 10.88 18.59
CA GLU A 771 2.49 9.80 19.33
C GLU A 771 1.51 8.68 19.71
N ILE A 772 0.33 9.03 20.25
CA ILE A 772 -0.69 8.05 20.63
C ILE A 772 -1.20 7.29 19.40
N ILE A 773 -1.49 7.99 18.31
CA ILE A 773 -1.99 7.38 17.07
C ILE A 773 -0.91 6.51 16.44
N LEU A 774 0.33 6.99 16.34
CA LEU A 774 1.45 6.24 15.78
C LEU A 774 1.74 5.00 16.60
N TYR A 775 1.80 5.11 17.94
CA TYR A 775 1.95 3.95 18.81
C TYR A 775 0.88 2.89 18.54
N THR A 776 -0.39 3.30 18.49
CA THR A 776 -1.50 2.37 18.22
C THR A 776 -1.42 1.77 16.82
N LEU A 777 -1.10 2.59 15.81
CA LEU A 777 -0.98 2.15 14.42
C LEU A 777 0.15 1.12 14.26
N TYR A 778 1.33 1.41 14.79
CA TYR A 778 2.50 0.54 14.65
C TYR A 778 2.33 -0.76 15.43
N THR A 779 1.89 -0.71 16.69
CA THR A 779 1.78 -1.90 17.53
C THR A 779 0.58 -2.78 17.19
N GLN A 780 -0.61 -2.19 16.93
CA GLN A 780 -1.85 -2.95 16.76
C GLN A 780 -2.20 -3.27 15.30
N VAL A 781 -1.80 -2.41 14.37
CA VAL A 781 -2.17 -2.55 12.95
C VAL A 781 -1.01 -3.09 12.12
N MET A 782 0.19 -2.55 12.31
CA MET A 782 1.37 -2.93 11.53
C MET A 782 2.20 -4.04 12.20
N HIS A 783 1.96 -4.33 13.48
CA HIS A 783 2.71 -5.30 14.29
C HIS A 783 4.22 -5.04 14.31
N MET A 784 4.60 -3.76 14.35
CA MET A 784 5.98 -3.27 14.36
C MET A 784 6.33 -2.63 15.71
N GLU A 785 7.62 -2.59 16.05
CA GLU A 785 8.10 -1.86 17.23
C GLU A 785 8.08 -0.36 16.94
N TYR A 786 7.47 0.41 17.84
CA TYR A 786 7.41 1.87 17.75
C TYR A 786 8.46 2.51 18.65
N MET A 787 9.29 3.39 18.11
CA MET A 787 10.22 4.23 18.87
C MET A 787 9.77 5.68 18.81
N PRO A 788 9.52 6.35 19.98
CA PRO A 788 9.14 7.75 20.03
C PRO A 788 10.20 8.66 19.40
N ASN A 789 9.77 9.59 18.56
CA ASN A 789 10.69 10.53 17.93
C ASN A 789 10.76 11.85 18.71
N ILE A 790 11.81 12.01 19.52
CA ILE A 790 12.01 13.18 20.38
C ILE A 790 12.11 14.50 19.58
N TYR A 791 12.58 14.46 18.33
CA TYR A 791 12.66 15.64 17.47
C TYR A 791 11.30 16.26 17.18
N LEU A 792 10.23 15.44 17.08
CA LEU A 792 8.88 15.94 16.84
C LEU A 792 8.38 16.85 17.97
N TRP A 793 8.80 16.60 19.22
CA TRP A 793 8.40 17.39 20.38
C TRP A 793 8.94 18.83 20.36
N VAL A 794 9.99 19.09 19.63
CA VAL A 794 10.58 20.43 19.46
C VAL A 794 10.16 21.05 18.14
N VAL A 795 10.26 20.27 17.05
CA VAL A 795 10.09 20.79 15.70
C VAL A 795 8.63 21.15 15.43
N LEU A 796 7.68 20.34 15.84
CA LEU A 796 6.26 20.55 15.52
C LEU A 796 5.65 21.77 16.21
N PRO A 797 5.90 22.03 17.51
CA PRO A 797 5.45 23.28 18.14
C PRO A 797 6.07 24.52 17.50
N LEU A 798 7.34 24.48 17.10
CA LEU A 798 7.99 25.57 16.41
C LEU A 798 7.41 25.82 15.01
N ILE A 799 7.17 24.77 14.25
CA ILE A 799 6.50 24.84 12.94
C ILE A 799 5.08 25.42 13.11
N GLY A 800 4.31 24.92 14.07
CA GLY A 800 2.98 25.42 14.37
C GLY A 800 3.00 26.92 14.72
N ALA A 801 3.89 27.33 15.63
CA ALA A 801 4.08 28.73 15.99
C ALA A 801 4.45 29.63 14.78
N LEU A 802 5.34 29.15 13.92
CA LEU A 802 5.78 29.88 12.74
C LEU A 802 4.65 30.04 11.72
N PHE A 803 4.05 28.92 11.27
CA PHE A 803 3.04 28.96 10.20
C PHE A 803 1.76 29.66 10.64
N VAL A 804 1.24 29.38 11.85
CA VAL A 804 0.04 30.04 12.36
C VAL A 804 0.33 31.50 12.67
N GLY A 805 1.52 31.81 13.20
CA GLY A 805 1.96 33.19 13.44
C GLY A 805 2.07 34.00 12.15
N LEU A 806 2.66 33.46 11.08
CA LEU A 806 2.76 34.11 9.78
C LEU A 806 1.38 34.33 9.13
N ALA A 807 0.54 33.29 9.14
CA ALA A 807 -0.82 33.40 8.58
C ALA A 807 -1.67 34.41 9.38
N GLY A 808 -1.53 34.43 10.71
CA GLY A 808 -2.16 35.44 11.56
C GLY A 808 -1.65 36.84 11.26
N TYR A 809 -0.35 37.03 11.06
CA TYR A 809 0.23 38.30 10.68
C TYR A 809 -0.36 38.84 9.38
N TRP A 810 -0.51 38.00 8.36
CA TRP A 810 -1.13 38.42 7.09
C TRP A 810 -2.63 38.68 7.23
N GLY A 811 -3.36 37.84 7.94
CA GLY A 811 -4.82 37.98 8.15
C GLY A 811 -5.18 39.24 8.97
N VAL A 812 -4.33 39.62 9.91
CA VAL A 812 -4.54 40.82 10.76
C VAL A 812 -4.19 42.14 10.07
N ARG A 813 -3.54 42.09 8.91
CA ARG A 813 -3.20 43.32 8.15
C ARG A 813 -4.43 44.22 7.91
N ASP A 814 -5.57 43.60 7.60
CA ASP A 814 -6.82 44.32 7.36
C ASP A 814 -7.44 44.87 8.67
N VAL A 815 -7.27 44.15 9.80
CA VAL A 815 -7.70 44.62 11.14
C VAL A 815 -6.98 45.88 11.55
N VAL A 816 -5.69 45.99 11.29
CA VAL A 816 -4.85 47.12 11.67
C VAL A 816 -5.05 48.31 10.73
N ASN A 817 -5.41 48.10 9.48
CA ASN A 817 -5.51 49.17 8.47
C ASN A 817 -6.90 49.80 8.35
N LYS A 818 -7.98 49.12 8.70
CA LYS A 818 -9.34 49.68 8.66
C LYS A 818 -9.50 50.81 9.65
N SER A 819 -10.24 51.87 9.27
CA SER A 819 -10.54 53.02 10.13
C SER A 819 -11.52 52.62 11.23
N PRO A 820 -11.26 52.94 12.51
CA PRO A 820 -12.19 52.68 13.61
C PRO A 820 -13.57 53.29 13.40
N LEU A 821 -13.60 54.46 12.83
CA LEU A 821 -14.85 55.23 12.56
C LEU A 821 -15.76 54.47 11.59
N LEU A 822 -15.19 53.88 10.51
CA LEU A 822 -15.95 53.07 9.57
C LEU A 822 -16.50 51.80 10.16
N VAL A 823 -15.68 51.12 10.98
CA VAL A 823 -16.07 49.84 11.63
C VAL A 823 -17.20 50.04 12.65
N LEU A 824 -17.13 51.12 13.43
CA LEU A 824 -18.15 51.41 14.44
C LEU A 824 -19.45 52.01 13.87
N ARG A 825 -19.39 52.55 12.63
CA ARG A 825 -20.57 53.09 11.92
C ARG A 825 -21.34 51.99 11.15
N GLU A 826 -20.72 50.93 10.73
CA GLU A 826 -21.32 49.80 10.03
C GLU A 826 -22.07 48.84 10.98
N LEU A 827 -21.94 49.03 12.25
CA LEU A 827 -22.69 48.33 13.33
C LEU A 827 -23.99 49.08 13.70
#